data_b0185326593eae24ae6285a902a9da95
#
_entry.id   b0185326593eae24ae6285a902a9da95
#
_cell.length_a   1.000
_cell.length_b   1.000
_cell.length_c   1.000
_cell.angle_alpha   90.00
_cell.angle_beta   90.00
_cell.angle_gamma   90.00
#
_symmetry.space_group_name_H-M   'P 1'
#
loop_
_entity.id
_entity.type
_entity.pdbx_description
1 polymer ?
#
loop_
_entity_poly.entity_id
_entity_poly.type
_entity_poly.pdbx_seq_one_letter_code
_entity_poly.pdbx_strand_id
1 'polypeptide(L)'
;QLSPFNANAQKSPQGQFSVKGVLVDSLSNEGEPYSTIRISLKSNPAKPVKLAVTDTNGKFSERLVSPGTYLISFSSVGKRTVQKEFTVSDTKKVADLGHIQMAEATEMLKGVEVVAQKPLVKAEIDKVTYSIEDDPDSKTNSTLEMLRKVPLVTVDGEDKIQVNGSSNFKVHVNGKPNNMMSNNPTEVLKSLPANSVKSIEVITDPGAKYDAEGVGGILNIITTGGGMEGYTVTLNGGVSNRGYNASGYGTVQIGKFTVTGNYAYNHNTSPRSYSSSGREDFTSDDYKYLSSESSSKHKGNFQYGSMEGSYEIDTLNLITFSMNMFGGKFKNNGYGSTNMLNAQKEHAYSYNTLSRNESEWASVGFNFDYQRSFKKKGEFLTFSYRYNGSPDNSEAYTEYEEVKDYPYSMDYLRDQHYDNDARTDEHTFQLDYTNPITKQHQIDAGVKYILRRNQSDSKYFKADDNNIYQPDNDLTSKFNQDQDILAAYADYQLKLGKFGGKAGVRFEHTIMDVEYKYMPDRNFDSNFDDLVPSASFTYQLAPTKTIRANYNMRISRPSIWYLNPFRDTSNPTSISYGNPDLDSEKSHSVGMTYSSFSQKFNMNLSLNYSFVNNGIERYSFMENGVQNNTYGNIGHTNRTRLSLWMNWNPGSKTRISINASGSYSDYKSDNEEFTARNHGYQGNFFGNAQQTLPWDIRFSVYGGGGTPYISLQGKGSSYTYYGFSLSRSFLKEKRLTVSMNASNIFSKYNTYDNSTTTSTFISWSKSK
;
A
#
# COMPACT_ATOMS: atom_id res chain seq x y z
N GLN A 1 5.59 27.25 -42.32
CA GLN A 1 4.22 27.15 -42.93
C GLN A 1 3.77 25.71 -42.72
N LEU A 2 2.97 25.46 -41.68
CA LEU A 2 2.27 24.18 -41.43
C LEU A 2 0.80 24.42 -41.73
N SER A 3 0.29 23.74 -42.73
CA SER A 3 -1.12 23.73 -43.12
C SER A 3 -1.97 23.01 -42.10
N PRO A 4 -3.21 23.44 -41.80
CA PRO A 4 -4.08 22.74 -40.88
C PRO A 4 -4.73 21.52 -41.58
N PHE A 5 -4.63 20.38 -40.93
CA PHE A 5 -5.39 19.18 -41.30
C PHE A 5 -6.86 19.40 -40.95
N ASN A 6 -7.69 19.54 -41.96
CA ASN A 6 -9.15 19.48 -41.83
C ASN A 6 -9.57 18.04 -41.65
N ALA A 7 -9.88 17.63 -40.41
CA ALA A 7 -10.61 16.39 -40.14
C ALA A 7 -12.10 16.60 -40.46
N ASN A 8 -12.53 16.20 -41.63
CA ASN A 8 -13.95 16.04 -41.94
C ASN A 8 -14.55 14.91 -41.07
N ALA A 9 -15.19 15.27 -39.97
CA ALA A 9 -16.05 14.36 -39.24
C ALA A 9 -17.22 13.94 -40.15
N GLN A 10 -17.15 12.72 -40.65
CA GLN A 10 -18.28 12.08 -41.35
C GLN A 10 -19.43 11.99 -40.34
N LYS A 11 -20.49 12.81 -40.54
CA LYS A 11 -21.76 12.70 -39.83
C LYS A 11 -22.36 11.32 -40.15
N SER A 12 -22.43 10.46 -39.11
CA SER A 12 -23.18 9.22 -39.20
C SER A 12 -24.62 9.51 -39.65
N PRO A 13 -25.22 8.74 -40.57
CA PRO A 13 -26.60 8.98 -41.06
C PRO A 13 -27.54 9.00 -39.84
N GLN A 14 -28.30 10.08 -39.70
CA GLN A 14 -29.34 10.18 -38.66
C GLN A 14 -30.45 9.18 -39.02
N GLY A 15 -30.59 8.13 -38.18
CA GLY A 15 -31.61 7.11 -38.37
C GLY A 15 -33.03 7.70 -38.39
N GLN A 16 -33.78 7.40 -39.43
CA GLN A 16 -35.18 7.85 -39.60
C GLN A 16 -36.17 7.02 -38.79
N PHE A 17 -35.76 5.86 -38.27
CA PHE A 17 -36.61 4.89 -37.56
C PHE A 17 -36.15 4.82 -36.09
N SER A 18 -37.05 4.45 -35.18
CA SER A 18 -36.71 4.27 -33.79
C SER A 18 -37.51 3.19 -33.08
N VAL A 19 -36.93 2.60 -32.06
CA VAL A 19 -37.59 1.69 -31.11
C VAL A 19 -37.43 2.25 -29.70
N LYS A 20 -38.50 2.24 -28.91
CA LYS A 20 -38.54 2.73 -27.56
C LYS A 20 -39.34 1.81 -26.62
N GLY A 21 -39.14 1.94 -25.34
CA GLY A 21 -39.85 1.20 -24.30
C GLY A 21 -39.25 1.40 -22.92
N VAL A 22 -39.77 0.67 -21.95
CA VAL A 22 -39.30 0.66 -20.57
C VAL A 22 -39.08 -0.79 -20.13
N LEU A 23 -37.90 -1.09 -19.66
CA LEU A 23 -37.59 -2.39 -19.08
C LEU A 23 -37.86 -2.31 -17.58
N VAL A 24 -38.63 -3.25 -17.04
CA VAL A 24 -39.02 -3.28 -15.62
C VAL A 24 -38.76 -4.65 -15.01
N ASP A 25 -38.40 -4.66 -13.74
CA ASP A 25 -38.31 -5.86 -12.94
C ASP A 25 -39.72 -6.49 -12.74
N SER A 26 -39.85 -7.78 -12.93
CA SER A 26 -41.15 -8.45 -12.86
C SER A 26 -41.74 -8.57 -11.45
N LEU A 27 -40.92 -8.41 -10.41
CA LEU A 27 -41.35 -8.51 -9.00
C LEU A 27 -41.63 -7.14 -8.38
N SER A 28 -40.71 -6.19 -8.59
CA SER A 28 -40.81 -4.84 -8.02
C SER A 28 -41.57 -3.86 -8.91
N ASN A 29 -41.71 -4.18 -10.19
CA ASN A 29 -42.28 -3.30 -11.25
C ASN A 29 -41.55 -1.95 -11.35
N GLU A 30 -40.33 -1.87 -10.79
CA GLU A 30 -39.43 -0.70 -10.93
C GLU A 30 -38.64 -0.83 -12.24
N GLY A 31 -38.20 0.31 -12.79
CA GLY A 31 -37.37 0.32 -13.99
C GLY A 31 -36.04 -0.38 -13.79
N GLU A 32 -35.67 -1.28 -14.73
CA GLU A 32 -34.40 -2.02 -14.68
C GLU A 32 -33.27 -1.19 -15.29
N PRO A 33 -32.39 -0.60 -14.48
CA PRO A 33 -31.37 0.34 -14.94
C PRO A 33 -30.20 -0.38 -15.60
N TYR A 34 -29.57 0.29 -16.58
CA TYR A 34 -28.33 -0.12 -17.24
C TYR A 34 -28.32 -1.51 -17.83
N SER A 35 -29.50 -2.06 -18.16
CA SER A 35 -29.61 -3.33 -18.85
C SER A 35 -29.09 -3.21 -20.28
N THR A 36 -28.33 -4.20 -20.70
CA THR A 36 -27.77 -4.23 -22.06
C THR A 36 -28.85 -4.50 -23.10
N ILE A 37 -28.91 -3.68 -24.13
CA ILE A 37 -29.81 -3.80 -25.27
C ILE A 37 -28.98 -4.17 -26.50
N ARG A 38 -29.37 -5.26 -27.16
CA ARG A 38 -28.78 -5.69 -28.42
C ARG A 38 -29.87 -5.76 -29.49
N ILE A 39 -29.70 -5.01 -30.58
CA ILE A 39 -30.63 -5.00 -31.72
C ILE A 39 -29.89 -5.59 -32.91
N SER A 40 -30.53 -6.56 -33.59
CA SER A 40 -30.02 -7.21 -34.81
C SER A 40 -31.13 -7.32 -35.83
N LEU A 41 -30.79 -7.39 -37.09
CA LEU A 41 -31.80 -7.75 -38.14
C LEU A 41 -32.24 -9.21 -37.91
N LYS A 42 -33.53 -9.49 -38.07
CA LYS A 42 -34.07 -10.87 -38.00
C LYS A 42 -33.41 -11.80 -39.00
N SER A 43 -33.03 -11.27 -40.17
CA SER A 43 -32.30 -12.01 -41.21
C SER A 43 -30.87 -12.34 -40.90
N ASN A 44 -30.25 -11.63 -39.90
CA ASN A 44 -28.88 -11.87 -39.45
C ASN A 44 -28.75 -11.62 -37.93
N PRO A 45 -29.25 -12.52 -37.08
CA PRO A 45 -29.26 -12.35 -35.62
C PRO A 45 -27.86 -12.31 -35.00
N ALA A 46 -26.87 -12.90 -35.68
CA ALA A 46 -25.49 -12.98 -35.13
C ALA A 46 -24.80 -11.61 -35.14
N LYS A 47 -25.13 -10.72 -36.05
CA LYS A 47 -24.50 -9.40 -36.21
C LYS A 47 -25.39 -8.29 -35.64
N PRO A 48 -25.06 -7.67 -34.48
CA PRO A 48 -25.82 -6.55 -33.97
C PRO A 48 -25.66 -5.32 -34.87
N VAL A 49 -26.80 -4.64 -35.15
CA VAL A 49 -26.83 -3.34 -35.83
C VAL A 49 -26.75 -2.19 -34.82
N LYS A 50 -27.15 -2.46 -33.58
CA LYS A 50 -27.09 -1.48 -32.49
C LYS A 50 -26.86 -2.17 -31.14
N LEU A 51 -26.03 -1.56 -30.30
CA LEU A 51 -25.85 -1.88 -28.88
C LEU A 51 -26.13 -0.62 -28.06
N ALA A 52 -26.90 -0.75 -26.99
CA ALA A 52 -27.30 0.34 -26.13
C ALA A 52 -27.52 -0.17 -24.68
N VAL A 53 -27.87 0.73 -23.77
CA VAL A 53 -28.25 0.40 -22.39
C VAL A 53 -29.47 1.21 -21.98
N THR A 54 -30.28 0.67 -21.05
CA THR A 54 -31.38 1.42 -20.47
C THR A 54 -30.85 2.55 -19.53
N ASP A 55 -31.65 3.61 -19.39
CA ASP A 55 -31.35 4.67 -18.41
C ASP A 55 -31.62 4.22 -16.97
N THR A 56 -31.46 5.15 -16.01
CA THR A 56 -31.70 4.90 -14.57
C THR A 56 -33.10 4.46 -14.19
N ASN A 57 -34.08 4.71 -15.08
CA ASN A 57 -35.49 4.34 -14.92
C ASN A 57 -35.90 3.18 -15.83
N GLY A 58 -34.96 2.46 -16.42
CA GLY A 58 -35.21 1.36 -17.33
C GLY A 58 -35.67 1.77 -18.71
N LYS A 59 -35.72 3.08 -19.05
CA LYS A 59 -36.18 3.58 -20.35
C LYS A 59 -35.10 3.45 -21.41
N PHE A 60 -35.50 3.20 -22.64
CA PHE A 60 -34.63 3.22 -23.83
C PHE A 60 -35.34 3.83 -25.04
N SER A 61 -34.55 4.45 -25.92
CA SER A 61 -34.99 4.99 -27.18
C SER A 61 -33.86 4.98 -28.20
N GLU A 62 -33.87 4.01 -29.12
CA GLU A 62 -32.78 3.76 -30.04
C GLU A 62 -33.17 4.03 -31.50
N ARG A 63 -32.26 4.72 -32.21
CA ARG A 63 -32.45 5.06 -33.62
C ARG A 63 -31.88 3.98 -34.54
N LEU A 64 -32.60 3.68 -35.64
CA LEU A 64 -32.25 2.70 -36.66
C LEU A 64 -32.16 3.37 -38.01
N VAL A 65 -31.27 2.86 -38.87
CA VAL A 65 -30.94 3.49 -40.15
C VAL A 65 -31.89 3.04 -41.28
N SER A 66 -32.38 1.81 -41.22
CA SER A 66 -33.19 1.21 -42.32
C SER A 66 -34.50 0.62 -41.80
N PRO A 67 -35.56 0.58 -42.68
CA PRO A 67 -36.75 -0.18 -42.35
C PRO A 67 -36.44 -1.68 -42.35
N GLY A 68 -37.19 -2.47 -41.56
CA GLY A 68 -37.01 -3.91 -41.49
C GLY A 68 -37.57 -4.51 -40.21
N THR A 69 -37.49 -5.83 -40.14
CA THR A 69 -37.83 -6.60 -38.94
C THR A 69 -36.56 -6.88 -38.14
N TYR A 70 -36.61 -6.53 -36.88
CA TYR A 70 -35.48 -6.60 -35.93
C TYR A 70 -35.79 -7.50 -34.75
N LEU A 71 -34.75 -8.07 -34.19
CA LEU A 71 -34.75 -8.73 -32.90
C LEU A 71 -34.04 -7.81 -31.89
N ILE A 72 -34.72 -7.49 -30.81
CA ILE A 72 -34.15 -6.77 -29.67
C ILE A 72 -34.06 -7.71 -28.48
N SER A 73 -32.89 -7.77 -27.89
CA SER A 73 -32.58 -8.64 -26.75
C SER A 73 -32.13 -7.76 -25.58
N PHE A 74 -32.70 -8.00 -24.41
CA PHE A 74 -32.39 -7.31 -23.14
C PHE A 74 -31.73 -8.28 -22.20
N SER A 75 -30.59 -7.89 -21.62
CA SER A 75 -29.88 -8.68 -20.63
C SER A 75 -29.44 -7.80 -19.44
N SER A 76 -29.68 -8.29 -18.24
CA SER A 76 -29.26 -7.69 -16.98
C SER A 76 -28.72 -8.76 -16.06
N VAL A 77 -27.82 -8.36 -15.11
CA VAL A 77 -27.19 -9.29 -14.18
C VAL A 77 -28.23 -9.88 -13.24
N GLY A 78 -28.28 -11.21 -13.14
CA GLY A 78 -29.26 -11.90 -12.31
C GLY A 78 -30.66 -12.03 -12.90
N LYS A 79 -30.88 -11.56 -14.13
CA LYS A 79 -32.20 -11.62 -14.80
C LYS A 79 -32.17 -12.53 -16.02
N ARG A 80 -33.32 -13.12 -16.33
CA ARG A 80 -33.50 -13.91 -17.54
C ARG A 80 -33.50 -12.99 -18.75
N THR A 81 -32.65 -13.29 -19.73
CA THR A 81 -32.63 -12.55 -21.03
C THR A 81 -34.01 -12.58 -21.70
N VAL A 82 -34.52 -11.41 -22.06
CA VAL A 82 -35.78 -11.26 -22.77
C VAL A 82 -35.49 -10.86 -24.19
N GLN A 83 -36.16 -11.51 -25.17
CA GLN A 83 -36.03 -11.19 -26.59
C GLN A 83 -37.40 -10.87 -27.15
N LYS A 84 -37.48 -9.81 -27.97
CA LYS A 84 -38.70 -9.43 -28.70
C LYS A 84 -38.39 -9.12 -30.14
N GLU A 85 -39.38 -9.32 -30.97
CA GLU A 85 -39.35 -8.96 -32.40
C GLU A 85 -40.17 -7.69 -32.61
N PHE A 86 -39.68 -6.78 -33.47
CA PHE A 86 -40.39 -5.59 -33.85
C PHE A 86 -40.07 -5.20 -35.30
N THR A 87 -41.00 -4.47 -35.94
CA THR A 87 -40.84 -4.02 -37.33
C THR A 87 -41.00 -2.51 -37.40
N VAL A 88 -40.12 -1.87 -38.14
CA VAL A 88 -40.21 -0.46 -38.52
C VAL A 88 -40.28 -0.37 -40.04
N SER A 89 -41.14 0.53 -40.56
CA SER A 89 -41.38 0.75 -41.98
C SER A 89 -41.61 2.23 -42.24
N ASP A 90 -41.66 2.63 -43.51
CA ASP A 90 -41.92 4.01 -43.89
C ASP A 90 -43.28 4.52 -43.41
N THR A 91 -44.25 3.63 -43.22
CA THR A 91 -45.55 3.93 -42.64
C THR A 91 -45.59 3.87 -41.11
N LYS A 92 -44.68 3.14 -40.50
CA LYS A 92 -44.54 2.99 -39.03
C LYS A 92 -43.11 3.23 -38.62
N LYS A 93 -42.72 4.49 -38.48
CA LYS A 93 -41.33 4.88 -38.20
C LYS A 93 -40.88 4.64 -36.75
N VAL A 94 -41.80 4.49 -35.81
CA VAL A 94 -41.52 4.28 -34.38
C VAL A 94 -42.16 2.97 -33.93
N ALA A 95 -41.38 2.10 -33.35
CA ALA A 95 -41.87 0.91 -32.66
C ALA A 95 -41.84 1.19 -31.14
N ASP A 96 -42.99 1.24 -30.52
CA ASP A 96 -43.11 1.34 -29.06
C ASP A 96 -43.37 -0.05 -28.48
N LEU A 97 -42.45 -0.57 -27.66
CA LEU A 97 -42.52 -1.89 -27.07
C LEU A 97 -43.22 -1.90 -25.70
N GLY A 98 -43.60 -0.73 -25.19
CA GLY A 98 -44.24 -0.57 -23.88
C GLY A 98 -43.37 -1.01 -22.73
N HIS A 99 -43.99 -1.59 -21.71
CA HIS A 99 -43.29 -2.16 -20.57
C HIS A 99 -42.86 -3.60 -20.89
N ILE A 100 -41.59 -3.90 -20.65
CA ILE A 100 -41.01 -5.23 -20.88
C ILE A 100 -40.53 -5.75 -19.51
N GLN A 101 -41.13 -6.82 -19.04
CA GLN A 101 -40.79 -7.42 -17.74
C GLN A 101 -39.60 -8.35 -17.85
N MET A 102 -38.66 -8.24 -16.94
CA MET A 102 -37.55 -9.16 -16.75
C MET A 102 -37.73 -9.95 -15.45
N ALA A 103 -37.77 -11.27 -15.56
CA ALA A 103 -37.83 -12.18 -14.42
C ALA A 103 -36.41 -12.55 -13.93
N GLU A 104 -36.30 -12.95 -12.66
CA GLU A 104 -35.05 -13.48 -12.13
C GLU A 104 -34.64 -14.80 -12.81
N ALA A 105 -33.35 -15.00 -12.99
CA ALA A 105 -32.82 -16.23 -13.58
C ALA A 105 -32.79 -17.33 -12.50
N THR A 106 -33.63 -18.35 -12.67
CA THR A 106 -33.71 -19.53 -11.80
C THR A 106 -32.76 -20.67 -12.20
N GLU A 107 -32.06 -20.53 -13.33
CA GLU A 107 -31.09 -21.53 -13.80
C GLU A 107 -29.82 -20.85 -14.30
N MET A 108 -28.66 -21.36 -13.85
CA MET A 108 -27.36 -20.98 -14.43
C MET A 108 -27.26 -21.57 -15.85
N LEU A 109 -27.56 -20.78 -16.85
CA LEU A 109 -27.27 -21.12 -18.25
C LEU A 109 -25.75 -21.13 -18.44
N LYS A 110 -25.21 -22.22 -18.98
CA LYS A 110 -23.89 -22.25 -19.62
C LYS A 110 -23.89 -21.29 -20.80
N GLY A 111 -23.68 -20.02 -20.53
CA GLY A 111 -23.64 -18.96 -21.53
C GLY A 111 -22.36 -19.00 -22.33
N VAL A 112 -22.46 -18.72 -23.61
CA VAL A 112 -21.32 -18.33 -24.47
C VAL A 112 -20.68 -17.09 -23.85
N GLU A 113 -19.43 -17.25 -23.37
CA GLU A 113 -18.65 -16.23 -22.70
C GLU A 113 -18.27 -15.14 -23.69
N VAL A 114 -19.09 -14.10 -23.81
CA VAL A 114 -18.62 -12.80 -24.29
C VAL A 114 -17.91 -12.19 -23.08
N VAL A 115 -16.60 -12.40 -22.99
CA VAL A 115 -15.76 -11.83 -21.95
C VAL A 115 -15.69 -10.31 -22.18
N ALA A 116 -16.70 -9.59 -21.72
CA ALA A 116 -16.52 -8.18 -21.41
C ALA A 116 -15.57 -8.13 -20.21
N GLN A 117 -14.34 -7.67 -20.41
CA GLN A 117 -13.41 -7.48 -19.31
C GLN A 117 -14.07 -6.52 -18.31
N LYS A 118 -14.35 -7.01 -17.11
CA LYS A 118 -14.82 -6.16 -16.02
C LYS A 118 -13.79 -5.05 -15.79
N PRO A 119 -14.21 -3.81 -15.51
CA PRO A 119 -13.27 -2.77 -15.17
C PRO A 119 -12.52 -3.17 -13.89
N LEU A 120 -11.18 -3.17 -13.96
CA LEU A 120 -10.33 -3.53 -12.82
C LEU A 120 -10.35 -2.49 -11.70
N VAL A 121 -10.80 -1.28 -11.99
CA VAL A 121 -10.79 -0.16 -11.04
C VAL A 121 -12.19 0.40 -10.87
N LYS A 122 -12.55 0.66 -9.62
CA LYS A 122 -13.78 1.34 -9.21
C LYS A 122 -13.43 2.47 -8.27
N ALA A 123 -13.88 3.70 -8.57
CA ALA A 123 -13.79 4.83 -7.65
C ALA A 123 -15.07 4.95 -6.83
N GLU A 124 -14.91 5.11 -5.53
CA GLU A 124 -15.96 5.35 -4.54
C GLU A 124 -15.71 6.70 -3.84
N ILE A 125 -16.59 7.10 -2.93
CA ILE A 125 -16.51 8.44 -2.30
C ILE A 125 -15.21 8.63 -1.52
N ASP A 126 -14.74 7.59 -0.82
CA ASP A 126 -13.63 7.62 0.14
C ASP A 126 -12.44 6.74 -0.29
N LYS A 127 -12.60 5.95 -1.34
CA LYS A 127 -11.57 4.97 -1.76
C LYS A 127 -11.56 4.71 -3.26
N VAL A 128 -10.45 4.12 -3.71
CA VAL A 128 -10.31 3.53 -5.04
C VAL A 128 -10.08 2.03 -4.85
N THR A 129 -10.87 1.20 -5.50
CA THR A 129 -10.78 -0.26 -5.44
C THR A 129 -10.18 -0.81 -6.74
N TYR A 130 -9.14 -1.64 -6.61
CA TYR A 130 -8.56 -2.41 -7.71
C TYR A 130 -8.91 -3.88 -7.56
N SER A 131 -9.58 -4.48 -8.55
CA SER A 131 -9.94 -5.89 -8.56
C SER A 131 -8.72 -6.74 -8.94
N ILE A 132 -8.14 -7.42 -7.97
CA ILE A 132 -7.04 -8.38 -8.18
C ILE A 132 -7.59 -9.68 -8.78
N GLU A 133 -8.76 -10.13 -8.32
CA GLU A 133 -9.42 -11.36 -8.76
C GLU A 133 -9.69 -11.36 -10.28
N ASP A 134 -10.07 -10.22 -10.83
CA ASP A 134 -10.36 -10.05 -12.25
C ASP A 134 -9.09 -9.78 -13.09
N ASP A 135 -7.92 -9.52 -12.47
CA ASP A 135 -6.65 -9.33 -13.17
C ASP A 135 -5.97 -10.68 -13.46
N PRO A 136 -5.77 -11.05 -14.73
CA PRO A 136 -5.11 -12.31 -15.09
C PRO A 136 -3.73 -12.52 -14.46
N ASP A 137 -2.99 -11.44 -14.21
CA ASP A 137 -1.64 -11.50 -13.63
C ASP A 137 -1.64 -11.88 -12.14
N SER A 138 -2.80 -11.81 -11.47
CA SER A 138 -2.96 -12.25 -10.08
C SER A 138 -2.62 -13.73 -9.88
N LYS A 139 -2.70 -14.54 -10.93
CA LYS A 139 -2.45 -15.98 -10.87
C LYS A 139 -0.96 -16.34 -10.76
N THR A 140 -0.08 -15.43 -11.14
CA THR A 140 1.36 -15.69 -11.27
C THR A 140 2.24 -14.75 -10.44
N ASN A 141 1.67 -13.63 -9.97
CA ASN A 141 2.40 -12.60 -9.25
C ASN A 141 2.15 -12.65 -7.75
N SER A 142 3.07 -12.07 -6.99
CA SER A 142 2.83 -11.73 -5.59
C SER A 142 1.90 -10.52 -5.48
N THR A 143 1.32 -10.32 -4.31
CA THR A 143 0.50 -9.14 -4.05
C THR A 143 1.32 -7.85 -4.20
N LEU A 144 2.60 -7.87 -3.84
CA LEU A 144 3.51 -6.73 -4.03
C LEU A 144 3.63 -6.33 -5.52
N GLU A 145 3.80 -7.31 -6.41
CA GLU A 145 3.87 -7.05 -7.85
C GLU A 145 2.54 -6.48 -8.39
N MET A 146 1.42 -6.94 -7.86
CA MET A 146 0.11 -6.39 -8.23
C MET A 146 -0.10 -4.96 -7.74
N LEU A 147 0.51 -4.56 -6.60
CA LEU A 147 0.46 -3.19 -6.11
C LEU A 147 1.02 -2.16 -7.09
N ARG A 148 1.97 -2.53 -7.93
CA ARG A 148 2.52 -1.65 -8.98
C ARG A 148 1.45 -1.19 -9.97
N LYS A 149 0.34 -1.93 -10.09
CA LYS A 149 -0.80 -1.62 -10.96
C LYS A 149 -1.93 -0.88 -10.24
N VAL A 150 -1.89 -0.85 -8.91
CA VAL A 150 -2.93 -0.24 -8.09
C VAL A 150 -2.81 1.29 -8.16
N PRO A 151 -3.92 2.01 -8.46
CA PRO A 151 -3.91 3.47 -8.47
C PRO A 151 -3.47 4.05 -7.12
N LEU A 152 -2.73 5.16 -7.14
CA LEU A 152 -2.26 5.88 -5.95
C LEU A 152 -1.24 5.10 -5.10
N VAL A 153 -0.82 3.92 -5.53
CA VAL A 153 0.26 3.14 -4.91
C VAL A 153 1.48 3.18 -5.81
N THR A 154 2.64 3.37 -5.23
CA THR A 154 3.93 3.25 -5.93
C THR A 154 4.81 2.27 -5.18
N VAL A 155 5.47 1.40 -5.92
CA VAL A 155 6.47 0.48 -5.40
C VAL A 155 7.77 0.77 -6.14
N ASP A 156 8.79 1.19 -5.41
CA ASP A 156 10.07 1.59 -6.00
C ASP A 156 10.95 0.40 -6.37
N GLY A 157 12.17 0.68 -6.84
CA GLY A 157 13.14 -0.36 -7.22
C GLY A 157 13.73 -1.13 -6.04
N GLU A 158 13.58 -0.62 -4.81
CA GLU A 158 13.95 -1.29 -3.56
C GLU A 158 12.74 -2.00 -2.91
N ASP A 159 11.63 -2.14 -3.64
CA ASP A 159 10.37 -2.70 -3.17
C ASP A 159 9.69 -1.87 -2.05
N LYS A 160 10.12 -0.62 -1.82
CA LYS A 160 9.48 0.27 -0.85
C LYS A 160 8.14 0.75 -1.38
N ILE A 161 7.12 0.65 -0.56
CA ILE A 161 5.74 1.00 -0.91
C ILE A 161 5.43 2.42 -0.45
N GLN A 162 4.78 3.19 -1.30
CA GLN A 162 4.17 4.47 -0.95
C GLN A 162 2.70 4.46 -1.34
N VAL A 163 1.85 4.94 -0.45
CA VAL A 163 0.42 5.12 -0.68
C VAL A 163 0.11 6.61 -0.72
N ASN A 164 -0.52 7.05 -1.79
CA ASN A 164 -0.77 8.48 -2.05
C ASN A 164 0.49 9.36 -1.87
N GLY A 165 1.65 8.77 -2.18
CA GLY A 165 2.95 9.42 -2.09
C GLY A 165 3.60 9.47 -0.72
N SER A 166 3.03 8.86 0.29
CA SER A 166 3.61 8.73 1.61
C SER A 166 4.08 7.30 1.86
N SER A 167 5.25 7.15 2.44
CA SER A 167 5.73 5.88 2.98
C SER A 167 5.13 5.55 4.35
N ASN A 168 4.53 6.55 5.01
CA ASN A 168 3.82 6.37 6.26
C ASN A 168 2.33 6.10 5.97
N PHE A 169 1.95 4.86 5.83
CA PHE A 169 0.58 4.39 5.61
C PHE A 169 0.28 3.18 6.49
N LYS A 170 -0.99 2.89 6.67
CA LYS A 170 -1.43 1.69 7.38
C LYS A 170 -1.97 0.65 6.40
N VAL A 171 -1.75 -0.61 6.70
CA VAL A 171 -2.34 -1.73 5.95
C VAL A 171 -3.48 -2.31 6.76
N HIS A 172 -4.63 -2.45 6.10
CA HIS A 172 -5.79 -3.15 6.64
C HIS A 172 -6.01 -4.45 5.87
N VAL A 173 -6.57 -5.43 6.52
CA VAL A 173 -7.06 -6.66 5.90
C VAL A 173 -8.54 -6.78 6.23
N ASN A 174 -9.38 -6.89 5.19
CA ASN A 174 -10.84 -6.94 5.31
C ASN A 174 -11.41 -5.79 6.17
N GLY A 175 -10.85 -4.58 6.00
CA GLY A 175 -11.26 -3.38 6.72
C GLY A 175 -10.70 -3.23 8.13
N LYS A 176 -9.84 -4.15 8.59
CA LYS A 176 -9.25 -4.14 9.93
C LYS A 176 -7.77 -3.81 9.86
N PRO A 177 -7.22 -2.95 10.74
CA PRO A 177 -5.80 -2.69 10.80
C PRO A 177 -5.01 -3.98 10.99
N ASN A 178 -3.95 -4.12 10.24
CA ASN A 178 -2.98 -5.19 10.38
C ASN A 178 -1.60 -4.56 10.66
N ASN A 179 -1.19 -4.56 11.92
CA ASN A 179 0.06 -3.91 12.34
C ASN A 179 1.28 -4.59 11.74
N MET A 180 1.22 -5.89 11.55
CA MET A 180 2.28 -6.66 10.92
C MET A 180 2.53 -6.20 9.47
N MET A 181 1.48 -6.12 8.66
CA MET A 181 1.59 -5.62 7.29
C MET A 181 1.92 -4.13 7.25
N SER A 182 1.47 -3.36 8.24
CA SER A 182 1.79 -1.92 8.34
C SER A 182 3.27 -1.68 8.66
N ASN A 183 3.88 -2.51 9.52
CA ASN A 183 5.27 -2.37 9.93
C ASN A 183 6.26 -2.94 8.89
N ASN A 184 5.88 -4.01 8.18
CA ASN A 184 6.71 -4.66 7.17
C ASN A 184 5.92 -4.97 5.88
N PRO A 185 5.35 -3.96 5.22
CA PRO A 185 4.44 -4.17 4.10
C PRO A 185 5.12 -4.88 2.91
N THR A 186 6.36 -4.55 2.63
CA THR A 186 7.11 -5.08 1.49
C THR A 186 7.25 -6.59 1.57
N GLU A 187 7.80 -7.11 2.65
CA GLU A 187 8.11 -8.55 2.78
C GLU A 187 6.82 -9.38 2.86
N VAL A 188 5.81 -8.89 3.57
CA VAL A 188 4.52 -9.58 3.67
C VAL A 188 3.84 -9.65 2.31
N LEU A 189 3.73 -8.53 1.61
CA LEU A 189 3.03 -8.48 0.33
C LEU A 189 3.80 -9.17 -0.81
N LYS A 190 5.12 -9.28 -0.66
CA LYS A 190 5.97 -10.08 -1.56
C LYS A 190 5.72 -11.58 -1.40
N SER A 191 5.47 -12.03 -0.18
CA SER A 191 5.19 -13.45 0.11
C SER A 191 3.72 -13.82 -0.08
N LEU A 192 2.80 -12.85 -0.05
CA LEU A 192 1.37 -13.10 -0.22
C LEU A 192 1.03 -13.32 -1.70
N PRO A 193 0.58 -14.51 -2.09
CA PRO A 193 0.14 -14.75 -3.47
C PRO A 193 -1.03 -13.86 -3.85
N ALA A 194 -0.99 -13.24 -5.02
CA ALA A 194 -2.03 -12.30 -5.43
C ALA A 194 -3.40 -12.97 -5.62
N ASN A 195 -3.44 -14.25 -5.94
CA ASN A 195 -4.69 -15.01 -6.09
C ASN A 195 -5.44 -15.24 -4.76
N SER A 196 -4.80 -14.98 -3.60
CA SER A 196 -5.46 -14.97 -2.29
C SER A 196 -6.16 -13.64 -1.98
N VAL A 197 -5.97 -12.63 -2.85
CA VAL A 197 -6.52 -11.29 -2.70
C VAL A 197 -7.64 -11.08 -3.72
N LYS A 198 -8.80 -10.67 -3.26
CA LYS A 198 -9.94 -10.32 -4.10
C LYS A 198 -9.77 -8.94 -4.73
N SER A 199 -9.48 -7.96 -3.89
CA SER A 199 -9.28 -6.58 -4.31
C SER A 199 -8.38 -5.82 -3.33
N ILE A 200 -7.79 -4.75 -3.81
CA ILE A 200 -7.04 -3.79 -2.99
C ILE A 200 -7.77 -2.45 -3.05
N GLU A 201 -8.07 -1.91 -1.89
CA GLU A 201 -8.69 -0.61 -1.74
C GLU A 201 -7.66 0.39 -1.22
N VAL A 202 -7.53 1.50 -1.92
CA VAL A 202 -6.72 2.64 -1.46
C VAL A 202 -7.67 3.68 -0.88
N ILE A 203 -7.69 3.79 0.45
CA ILE A 203 -8.54 4.74 1.17
C ILE A 203 -7.71 6.00 1.38
N THR A 204 -8.01 7.04 0.62
CA THR A 204 -7.32 8.34 0.68
C THR A 204 -7.95 9.31 1.65
N ASP A 205 -9.20 9.04 2.01
CA ASP A 205 -9.98 9.79 3.00
C ASP A 205 -10.63 8.81 3.97
N PRO A 206 -9.85 8.29 4.93
CA PRO A 206 -10.31 7.21 5.79
C PRO A 206 -11.42 7.63 6.79
N GLY A 207 -11.72 8.94 6.90
CA GLY A 207 -12.70 9.42 7.88
C GLY A 207 -12.30 9.20 9.34
N ALA A 208 -13.16 9.61 10.27
CA ALA A 208 -12.87 9.54 11.71
C ALA A 208 -12.93 8.09 12.27
N LYS A 209 -13.52 7.14 11.54
CA LYS A 209 -13.59 5.72 11.92
C LYS A 209 -12.21 5.06 11.99
N TYR A 210 -11.27 5.50 11.16
CA TYR A 210 -9.92 4.94 11.10
C TYR A 210 -8.97 5.67 12.04
N ASP A 211 -7.91 5.00 12.49
CA ASP A 211 -6.91 5.60 13.36
C ASP A 211 -6.33 6.88 12.78
N ALA A 212 -6.12 7.86 13.63
CA ALA A 212 -5.49 9.11 13.25
C ALA A 212 -3.99 8.95 12.93
N GLU A 213 -3.35 7.88 13.36
CA GLU A 213 -1.98 7.53 12.98
C GLU A 213 -1.89 7.12 11.53
N GLY A 214 -0.96 7.72 10.78
CA GLY A 214 -0.65 7.42 9.39
C GLY A 214 -1.06 8.56 8.46
N VAL A 215 -0.07 9.23 7.91
CA VAL A 215 -0.24 10.44 7.08
C VAL A 215 -0.56 10.17 5.61
N GLY A 216 -0.32 8.96 5.10
CA GLY A 216 -0.41 8.65 3.66
C GLY A 216 -1.70 8.02 3.18
N GLY A 217 -2.53 7.52 4.09
CA GLY A 217 -3.75 6.79 3.73
C GLY A 217 -3.72 5.34 4.23
N ILE A 218 -4.71 4.57 3.80
CA ILE A 218 -4.87 3.17 4.18
C ILE A 218 -4.89 2.30 2.94
N LEU A 219 -4.08 1.26 2.94
CA LEU A 219 -4.11 0.18 1.95
C LEU A 219 -4.92 -0.97 2.53
N ASN A 220 -6.16 -1.14 2.08
CA ASN A 220 -7.04 -2.20 2.57
C ASN A 220 -7.04 -3.38 1.59
N ILE A 221 -6.58 -4.53 2.04
CA ILE A 221 -6.49 -5.76 1.27
C ILE A 221 -7.74 -6.59 1.58
N ILE A 222 -8.57 -6.79 0.56
CA ILE A 222 -9.74 -7.67 0.68
C ILE A 222 -9.34 -9.05 0.18
N THR A 223 -9.42 -10.02 1.06
CA THR A 223 -9.09 -11.42 0.73
C THR A 223 -10.24 -12.14 0.03
N THR A 224 -9.92 -13.19 -0.73
CA THR A 224 -10.92 -14.03 -1.39
C THR A 224 -11.59 -14.91 -0.35
N GLY A 225 -12.74 -14.50 0.16
CA GLY A 225 -13.50 -15.25 1.15
C GLY A 225 -14.99 -15.20 0.87
N GLY A 226 -15.60 -16.34 0.74
CA GLY A 226 -17.04 -16.54 0.86
C GLY A 226 -17.87 -16.54 -0.42
N GLY A 227 -18.79 -17.47 -0.50
CA GLY A 227 -19.90 -17.51 -1.44
C GLY A 227 -20.02 -18.76 -2.31
N MET A 228 -19.16 -19.77 -2.16
CA MET A 228 -19.37 -21.07 -2.80
C MET A 228 -19.28 -22.20 -1.77
N GLU A 229 -20.34 -22.98 -1.66
CA GLU A 229 -20.25 -24.27 -0.97
C GLU A 229 -19.23 -25.14 -1.70
N GLY A 230 -18.27 -25.67 -0.96
CA GLY A 230 -17.21 -26.47 -1.51
C GLY A 230 -15.84 -26.07 -0.99
N TYR A 231 -14.81 -26.48 -1.70
CA TYR A 231 -13.43 -26.15 -1.34
C TYR A 231 -12.60 -25.75 -2.55
N THR A 232 -11.61 -24.93 -2.32
CA THR A 232 -10.59 -24.59 -3.31
C THR A 232 -9.22 -24.72 -2.67
N VAL A 233 -8.29 -25.36 -3.36
CA VAL A 233 -6.89 -25.46 -2.94
C VAL A 233 -6.01 -24.98 -4.07
N THR A 234 -5.03 -24.12 -3.74
CA THR A 234 -4.01 -23.65 -4.69
C THR A 234 -2.64 -23.90 -4.08
N LEU A 235 -1.74 -24.50 -4.84
CA LEU A 235 -0.35 -24.68 -4.49
C LEU A 235 0.52 -23.90 -5.47
N ASN A 236 1.52 -23.20 -4.97
CA ASN A 236 2.49 -22.47 -5.77
C ASN A 236 3.89 -22.87 -5.34
N GLY A 237 4.81 -22.94 -6.30
CA GLY A 237 6.22 -23.15 -6.08
C GLY A 237 7.03 -22.35 -7.08
N GLY A 238 8.18 -21.86 -6.67
CA GLY A 238 9.07 -21.08 -7.52
C GLY A 238 10.53 -21.31 -7.15
N VAL A 239 11.38 -21.29 -8.16
CA VAL A 239 12.83 -21.37 -8.02
C VAL A 239 13.44 -20.22 -8.80
N SER A 240 14.44 -19.59 -8.24
CA SER A 240 15.17 -18.49 -8.85
C SER A 240 16.67 -18.62 -8.59
N ASN A 241 17.46 -17.78 -9.23
CA ASN A 241 18.90 -17.68 -8.95
C ASN A 241 19.23 -17.11 -7.56
N ARG A 242 18.20 -16.70 -6.79
CA ARG A 242 18.35 -16.14 -5.43
C ARG A 242 17.72 -16.99 -4.34
N GLY A 243 17.02 -18.07 -4.70
CA GLY A 243 16.35 -18.90 -3.71
C GLY A 243 15.12 -19.62 -4.25
N TYR A 244 14.30 -20.07 -3.36
CA TYR A 244 13.07 -20.80 -3.67
C TYR A 244 11.94 -20.37 -2.76
N ASN A 245 10.71 -20.57 -3.23
CA ASN A 245 9.50 -20.35 -2.46
C ASN A 245 8.50 -21.46 -2.68
N ALA A 246 7.66 -21.69 -1.69
CA ALA A 246 6.51 -22.55 -1.77
C ALA A 246 5.36 -21.95 -1.00
N SER A 247 4.13 -22.02 -1.51
CA SER A 247 2.95 -21.56 -0.81
C SER A 247 1.74 -22.43 -1.10
N GLY A 248 0.85 -22.52 -0.11
CA GLY A 248 -0.44 -23.18 -0.20
C GLY A 248 -1.54 -22.25 0.28
N TYR A 249 -2.66 -22.28 -0.41
CA TYR A 249 -3.90 -21.59 -0.08
C TYR A 249 -5.04 -22.59 -0.13
N GLY A 250 -5.93 -22.54 0.86
CA GLY A 250 -7.14 -23.35 0.89
C GLY A 250 -8.30 -22.58 1.46
N THR A 251 -9.47 -22.76 0.89
CA THR A 251 -10.74 -22.26 1.44
C THR A 251 -11.76 -23.39 1.40
N VAL A 252 -12.59 -23.46 2.42
CA VAL A 252 -13.71 -24.36 2.51
C VAL A 252 -14.93 -23.63 3.08
N GLN A 253 -16.07 -23.83 2.44
CA GLN A 253 -17.35 -23.35 2.94
C GLN A 253 -18.31 -24.52 3.09
N ILE A 254 -18.86 -24.69 4.29
CA ILE A 254 -19.84 -25.71 4.63
C ILE A 254 -21.00 -25.04 5.36
N GLY A 255 -22.13 -24.87 4.66
CA GLY A 255 -23.28 -24.15 5.18
C GLY A 255 -22.94 -22.74 5.63
N LYS A 256 -23.11 -22.45 6.92
CA LYS A 256 -22.88 -21.13 7.54
C LYS A 256 -21.43 -20.87 7.96
N PHE A 257 -20.55 -21.83 7.77
CA PHE A 257 -19.17 -21.77 8.20
C PHE A 257 -18.22 -21.69 7.01
N THR A 258 -17.36 -20.68 6.99
CA THR A 258 -16.31 -20.52 6.00
C THR A 258 -14.97 -20.47 6.72
N VAL A 259 -13.97 -21.21 6.22
CA VAL A 259 -12.58 -21.14 6.67
C VAL A 259 -11.67 -21.00 5.46
N THR A 260 -10.73 -20.09 5.57
CA THR A 260 -9.65 -19.87 4.60
C THR A 260 -8.34 -19.94 5.33
N GLY A 261 -7.37 -20.62 4.76
CA GLY A 261 -6.01 -20.67 5.29
C GLY A 261 -4.99 -20.49 4.18
N ASN A 262 -3.88 -19.87 4.49
CA ASN A 262 -2.73 -19.85 3.62
C ASN A 262 -1.44 -19.99 4.42
N TYR A 263 -0.40 -20.51 3.76
CA TYR A 263 0.95 -20.56 4.27
C TYR A 263 1.94 -20.37 3.12
N ALA A 264 2.97 -19.58 3.37
CA ALA A 264 4.05 -19.35 2.42
C ALA A 264 5.41 -19.41 3.12
N TYR A 265 6.35 -20.06 2.47
CA TYR A 265 7.75 -20.13 2.86
C TYR A 265 8.62 -19.59 1.74
N ASN A 266 9.56 -18.72 2.09
CA ASN A 266 10.53 -18.15 1.17
C ASN A 266 11.94 -18.32 1.74
N HIS A 267 12.85 -18.79 0.93
CA HIS A 267 14.28 -18.79 1.20
C HIS A 267 14.99 -17.88 0.20
N ASN A 268 15.77 -16.94 0.68
CA ASN A 268 16.47 -15.97 -0.15
C ASN A 268 17.95 -15.89 0.21
N THR A 269 18.80 -15.83 -0.80
CA THR A 269 20.23 -15.57 -0.67
C THR A 269 20.59 -14.45 -1.62
N SER A 270 21.01 -13.31 -1.09
CA SER A 270 21.45 -12.20 -1.92
C SER A 270 22.88 -12.41 -2.42
N PRO A 271 23.23 -11.97 -3.63
CA PRO A 271 24.62 -11.79 -4.02
C PRO A 271 25.32 -10.86 -3.02
N ARG A 272 26.65 -10.89 -3.03
CA ARG A 272 27.42 -9.93 -2.22
C ARG A 272 27.14 -8.51 -2.71
N SER A 273 26.73 -7.66 -1.80
CA SER A 273 26.57 -6.21 -2.01
C SER A 273 27.86 -5.48 -1.63
N TYR A 274 28.10 -4.34 -2.25
CA TYR A 274 29.24 -3.49 -1.98
C TYR A 274 28.75 -2.08 -1.72
N SER A 275 29.34 -1.44 -0.73
CA SER A 275 29.02 -0.05 -0.39
C SER A 275 30.31 0.73 -0.18
N SER A 276 30.31 1.98 -0.63
CA SER A 276 31.32 2.96 -0.32
C SER A 276 30.66 4.22 0.20
N SER A 277 31.25 4.84 1.20
CA SER A 277 30.76 6.10 1.76
C SER A 277 31.91 7.03 2.10
N GLY A 278 31.61 8.31 2.15
CA GLY A 278 32.57 9.32 2.57
C GLY A 278 31.87 10.47 3.30
N ARG A 279 32.66 11.17 4.13
CA ARG A 279 32.24 12.36 4.85
C ARG A 279 33.38 13.36 4.86
N GLU A 280 33.07 14.61 4.57
CA GLU A 280 33.98 15.76 4.78
C GLU A 280 33.42 16.58 5.95
N ASP A 281 34.22 16.66 7.03
CA ASP A 281 33.93 17.44 8.24
C ASP A 281 34.48 18.86 8.08
N PHE A 282 33.63 19.88 8.22
CA PHE A 282 34.02 21.27 8.16
C PHE A 282 34.50 21.85 9.50
N THR A 283 34.35 21.10 10.58
CA THR A 283 34.65 21.53 11.94
C THR A 283 36.02 21.04 12.43
N SER A 284 36.67 20.13 11.69
CA SER A 284 37.96 19.54 12.05
C SER A 284 38.91 19.52 10.87
N ASP A 285 40.14 19.94 11.12
CA ASP A 285 41.24 19.82 10.15
C ASP A 285 42.04 18.54 10.34
N ASP A 286 42.08 17.96 11.57
CA ASP A 286 42.82 16.74 11.90
C ASP A 286 42.08 15.48 11.44
N TYR A 287 40.72 15.49 11.42
CA TYR A 287 39.86 14.37 11.05
C TYR A 287 38.84 14.77 10.01
N LYS A 288 39.33 15.28 8.89
CA LYS A 288 38.50 15.96 7.89
C LYS A 288 37.78 15.02 6.94
N TYR A 289 38.48 14.02 6.43
CA TYR A 289 37.95 13.15 5.38
C TYR A 289 37.83 11.72 5.87
N LEU A 290 36.59 11.26 6.13
CA LEU A 290 36.27 9.88 6.39
C LEU A 290 35.92 9.18 5.10
N SER A 291 36.49 8.01 4.84
CA SER A 291 36.07 7.08 3.80
C SER A 291 35.86 5.69 4.35
N SER A 292 34.80 5.01 3.91
CA SER A 292 34.52 3.64 4.29
C SER A 292 34.12 2.84 3.07
N GLU A 293 34.65 1.63 2.97
CA GLU A 293 34.24 0.62 1.98
C GLU A 293 33.72 -0.60 2.72
N SER A 294 32.63 -1.17 2.24
CA SER A 294 32.08 -2.37 2.86
C SER A 294 31.49 -3.32 1.85
N SER A 295 31.45 -4.59 2.23
CA SER A 295 30.75 -5.62 1.47
C SER A 295 29.99 -6.52 2.41
N SER A 296 28.81 -6.96 2.01
CA SER A 296 27.98 -7.83 2.84
C SER A 296 27.25 -8.90 2.03
N LYS A 297 26.91 -9.99 2.68
CA LYS A 297 26.13 -11.09 2.12
C LYS A 297 24.96 -11.42 3.03
N HIS A 298 23.75 -11.32 2.47
CA HIS A 298 22.52 -11.65 3.17
C HIS A 298 22.03 -13.05 2.81
N LYS A 299 21.55 -13.76 3.82
CA LYS A 299 20.85 -15.04 3.66
C LYS A 299 19.73 -15.10 4.69
N GLY A 300 18.55 -15.50 4.26
CA GLY A 300 17.44 -15.60 5.19
C GLY A 300 16.31 -16.47 4.71
N ASN A 301 15.43 -16.77 5.64
CA ASN A 301 14.14 -17.37 5.36
C ASN A 301 13.03 -16.47 5.91
N PHE A 302 11.87 -16.65 5.35
CA PHE A 302 10.70 -15.88 5.66
C PHE A 302 9.47 -16.76 5.53
N GLN A 303 8.60 -16.71 6.53
CA GLN A 303 7.37 -17.49 6.60
C GLN A 303 6.19 -16.59 6.87
N TYR A 304 5.08 -16.88 6.23
CA TYR A 304 3.80 -16.23 6.44
C TYR A 304 2.71 -17.29 6.52
N GLY A 305 1.81 -17.17 7.48
CA GLY A 305 0.63 -18.00 7.58
C GLY A 305 -0.57 -17.17 8.03
N SER A 306 -1.75 -17.42 7.46
CA SER A 306 -2.99 -16.86 7.98
C SER A 306 -4.11 -17.90 7.94
N MET A 307 -5.02 -17.77 8.89
CA MET A 307 -6.28 -18.49 8.93
C MET A 307 -7.39 -17.49 9.24
N GLU A 308 -8.42 -17.50 8.44
CA GLU A 308 -9.61 -16.68 8.63
C GLU A 308 -10.85 -17.57 8.65
N GLY A 309 -11.82 -17.22 9.48
CA GLY A 309 -13.07 -17.94 9.53
C GLY A 309 -14.24 -17.00 9.77
N SER A 310 -15.40 -17.38 9.26
CA SER A 310 -16.66 -16.71 9.53
C SER A 310 -17.75 -17.71 9.83
N TYR A 311 -18.63 -17.35 10.76
CA TYR A 311 -19.79 -18.13 11.13
C TYR A 311 -21.04 -17.24 11.18
N GLU A 312 -21.96 -17.51 10.28
CA GLU A 312 -23.27 -16.85 10.26
C GLU A 312 -24.19 -17.55 11.27
N ILE A 313 -24.30 -17.01 12.50
CA ILE A 313 -25.22 -17.55 13.51
C ILE A 313 -26.63 -17.56 12.95
N ASP A 314 -27.05 -16.42 12.42
CA ASP A 314 -28.30 -16.18 11.71
C ASP A 314 -28.14 -15.03 10.71
N THR A 315 -29.21 -14.63 10.02
CA THR A 315 -29.21 -13.56 9.01
C THR A 315 -28.82 -12.18 9.56
N LEU A 316 -28.80 -11.98 10.87
CA LEU A 316 -28.49 -10.73 11.54
C LEU A 316 -27.18 -10.75 12.33
N ASN A 317 -26.65 -11.93 12.63
CA ASN A 317 -25.49 -12.10 13.50
C ASN A 317 -24.37 -12.84 12.79
N LEU A 318 -23.23 -12.17 12.67
CA LEU A 318 -22.02 -12.70 12.05
C LEU A 318 -20.87 -12.66 13.07
N ILE A 319 -20.17 -13.75 13.21
CA ILE A 319 -18.86 -13.82 13.87
C ILE A 319 -17.80 -14.00 12.81
N THR A 320 -16.72 -13.24 12.90
CA THR A 320 -15.50 -13.48 12.13
C THR A 320 -14.32 -13.56 13.07
N PHE A 321 -13.38 -14.42 12.73
CA PHE A 321 -12.10 -14.51 13.42
C PHE A 321 -10.99 -14.64 12.38
N SER A 322 -9.84 -14.11 12.71
CA SER A 322 -8.63 -14.34 11.92
C SER A 322 -7.42 -14.47 12.83
N MET A 323 -6.50 -15.31 12.41
CA MET A 323 -5.19 -15.47 12.99
C MET A 323 -4.16 -15.32 11.87
N ASN A 324 -3.10 -14.57 12.13
CA ASN A 324 -2.00 -14.46 11.21
C ASN A 324 -0.68 -14.62 11.98
N MET A 325 0.28 -15.20 11.29
CA MET A 325 1.65 -15.33 11.77
C MET A 325 2.60 -14.96 10.65
N PHE A 326 3.66 -14.31 11.01
CA PHE A 326 4.66 -13.85 10.08
C PHE A 326 6.00 -13.80 10.80
N GLY A 327 7.07 -14.25 10.15
CA GLY A 327 8.38 -14.22 10.78
C GLY A 327 9.48 -14.65 9.84
N GLY A 328 10.69 -14.28 10.20
CA GLY A 328 11.87 -14.61 9.45
C GLY A 328 13.13 -14.57 10.27
N LYS A 329 14.12 -15.28 9.77
CA LYS A 329 15.46 -15.30 10.31
C LYS A 329 16.45 -14.94 9.22
N PHE A 330 17.26 -13.92 9.51
CA PHE A 330 18.20 -13.36 8.55
C PHE A 330 19.59 -13.34 9.15
N LYS A 331 20.57 -13.69 8.32
CA LYS A 331 21.99 -13.60 8.63
C LYS A 331 22.67 -12.67 7.66
N ASN A 332 23.46 -11.76 8.17
CA ASN A 332 24.27 -10.84 7.39
C ASN A 332 25.73 -10.90 7.86
N ASN A 333 26.62 -11.23 6.93
CA ASN A 333 28.05 -11.22 7.17
C ASN A 333 28.66 -10.10 6.33
N GLY A 334 29.35 -9.19 6.98
CA GLY A 334 29.94 -7.99 6.40
C GLY A 334 31.44 -7.89 6.68
N TYR A 335 32.12 -7.20 5.77
CA TYR A 335 33.48 -6.72 5.94
C TYR A 335 33.49 -5.23 5.60
N GLY A 336 34.14 -4.43 6.44
CA GLY A 336 34.26 -2.98 6.27
C GLY A 336 35.72 -2.54 6.44
N SER A 337 36.10 -1.46 5.75
CA SER A 337 37.35 -0.76 5.94
C SER A 337 37.05 0.72 6.10
N THR A 338 37.59 1.33 7.12
CA THR A 338 37.43 2.75 7.46
C THR A 338 38.79 3.43 7.45
N ASN A 339 38.88 4.57 6.79
CA ASN A 339 40.09 5.37 6.68
C ASN A 339 39.76 6.86 6.92
N MET A 340 40.50 7.49 7.81
CA MET A 340 40.40 8.92 8.15
C MET A 340 41.64 9.66 7.71
N LEU A 341 41.45 10.81 7.04
CA LEU A 341 42.53 11.70 6.60
C LEU A 341 42.34 13.08 7.21
N ASN A 342 43.48 13.78 7.40
CA ASN A 342 43.51 15.19 7.79
C ASN A 342 43.22 16.15 6.62
N ALA A 343 43.22 17.45 6.84
CA ALA A 343 42.98 18.48 5.82
C ALA A 343 44.01 18.46 4.68
N GLN A 344 45.24 18.00 4.91
CA GLN A 344 46.31 17.81 3.93
C GLN A 344 46.17 16.50 3.14
N LYS A 345 45.12 15.69 3.46
CA LYS A 345 44.89 14.35 2.93
C LYS A 345 45.94 13.32 3.35
N GLU A 346 46.64 13.58 4.45
CA GLU A 346 47.54 12.62 5.06
C GLU A 346 46.76 11.67 5.97
N HIS A 347 47.27 10.44 6.13
CA HIS A 347 46.65 9.40 6.99
C HIS A 347 46.57 9.87 8.45
N ALA A 348 45.38 9.87 9.02
CA ALA A 348 45.14 10.14 10.44
C ALA A 348 44.94 8.84 11.21
N TYR A 349 44.01 7.98 10.81
CA TYR A 349 43.84 6.63 11.37
C TYR A 349 43.03 5.74 10.43
N SER A 350 43.13 4.43 10.65
CA SER A 350 42.30 3.45 9.92
C SER A 350 42.04 2.19 10.76
N TYR A 351 40.99 1.46 10.38
CA TYR A 351 40.68 0.15 10.93
C TYR A 351 39.78 -0.62 9.97
N ASN A 352 39.75 -1.94 10.11
CA ASN A 352 38.83 -2.84 9.43
C ASN A 352 37.80 -3.41 10.42
N THR A 353 36.66 -3.82 9.90
CA THR A 353 35.58 -4.43 10.68
C THR A 353 35.10 -5.72 10.03
N LEU A 354 34.91 -6.76 10.85
CA LEU A 354 34.15 -7.95 10.47
C LEU A 354 32.85 -7.94 11.27
N SER A 355 31.71 -8.00 10.56
CA SER A 355 30.40 -8.01 11.20
C SER A 355 29.62 -9.28 10.87
N ARG A 356 29.00 -9.83 11.90
CA ARG A 356 28.08 -10.97 11.81
C ARG A 356 26.81 -10.60 12.56
N ASN A 357 25.72 -10.44 11.81
CA ASN A 357 24.44 -10.09 12.39
C ASN A 357 23.44 -11.21 12.10
N GLU A 358 22.72 -11.60 13.12
CA GLU A 358 21.59 -12.51 13.05
C GLU A 358 20.37 -11.80 13.62
N SER A 359 19.28 -11.76 12.88
CA SER A 359 18.02 -11.17 13.30
C SER A 359 16.90 -12.18 13.10
N GLU A 360 16.09 -12.37 14.13
CA GLU A 360 14.92 -13.22 14.14
C GLU A 360 13.74 -12.43 14.68
N TRP A 361 12.73 -12.25 13.86
CA TRP A 361 11.55 -11.49 14.22
C TRP A 361 10.30 -12.26 13.80
N ALA A 362 9.26 -12.08 14.57
CA ALA A 362 7.95 -12.65 14.28
C ALA A 362 6.84 -11.66 14.62
N SER A 363 5.67 -11.91 14.09
CA SER A 363 4.44 -11.24 14.50
C SER A 363 3.31 -12.27 14.48
N VAL A 364 2.50 -12.26 15.53
CA VAL A 364 1.31 -13.10 15.66
C VAL A 364 0.14 -12.20 15.96
N GLY A 365 -0.86 -12.19 15.07
CA GLY A 365 -2.08 -11.43 15.21
C GLY A 365 -3.29 -12.35 15.40
N PHE A 366 -4.21 -11.92 16.24
CA PHE A 366 -5.52 -12.51 16.39
C PHE A 366 -6.59 -11.42 16.33
N ASN A 367 -7.64 -11.65 15.53
CA ASN A 367 -8.77 -10.73 15.46
C ASN A 367 -10.06 -11.52 15.67
N PHE A 368 -10.98 -10.91 16.38
CA PHE A 368 -12.33 -11.41 16.59
C PHE A 368 -13.31 -10.25 16.41
N ASP A 369 -14.34 -10.45 15.58
CA ASP A 369 -15.42 -9.50 15.44
C ASP A 369 -16.76 -10.18 15.60
N TYR A 370 -17.66 -9.49 16.25
CA TYR A 370 -19.07 -9.80 16.27
C TYR A 370 -19.86 -8.65 15.68
N GLN A 371 -20.56 -8.89 14.58
CA GLN A 371 -21.42 -7.92 13.93
C GLN A 371 -22.90 -8.30 14.12
N ARG A 372 -23.64 -7.36 14.67
CA ARG A 372 -25.09 -7.40 14.77
C ARG A 372 -25.70 -6.47 13.73
N SER A 373 -26.39 -7.01 12.73
CA SER A 373 -27.22 -6.24 11.79
C SER A 373 -28.62 -6.03 12.39
N PHE A 374 -29.23 -4.89 12.09
CA PHE A 374 -30.57 -4.58 12.53
C PHE A 374 -31.58 -4.74 11.39
N LYS A 375 -32.89 -4.59 11.69
CA LYS A 375 -33.94 -4.71 10.67
C LYS A 375 -33.81 -3.68 9.54
N LYS A 376 -33.26 -2.52 9.85
CA LYS A 376 -32.99 -1.46 8.88
C LYS A 376 -31.77 -1.84 8.04
N LYS A 377 -31.95 -1.94 6.74
CA LYS A 377 -30.85 -2.34 5.80
C LYS A 377 -29.66 -1.39 5.94
N GLY A 378 -28.49 -1.95 6.20
CA GLY A 378 -27.25 -1.18 6.35
C GLY A 378 -27.00 -0.63 7.75
N GLU A 379 -27.89 -0.87 8.71
CA GLU A 379 -27.69 -0.57 10.13
C GLU A 379 -27.04 -1.76 10.82
N PHE A 380 -25.90 -1.54 11.48
CA PHE A 380 -25.19 -2.57 12.22
C PHE A 380 -24.32 -2.01 13.35
N LEU A 381 -24.08 -2.84 14.32
CA LEU A 381 -23.15 -2.64 15.41
C LEU A 381 -22.07 -3.72 15.31
N THR A 382 -20.81 -3.31 15.41
CA THR A 382 -19.67 -4.25 15.37
C THR A 382 -18.85 -4.06 16.63
N PHE A 383 -18.62 -5.14 17.35
CA PHE A 383 -17.60 -5.24 18.39
C PHE A 383 -16.37 -5.94 17.79
N SER A 384 -15.20 -5.36 17.98
CA SER A 384 -13.94 -5.89 17.50
C SER A 384 -12.92 -6.00 18.65
N TYR A 385 -12.26 -7.14 18.74
CA TYR A 385 -11.08 -7.32 19.57
C TYR A 385 -9.92 -7.75 18.69
N ARG A 386 -8.73 -7.15 18.93
CA ARG A 386 -7.49 -7.53 18.28
C ARG A 386 -6.38 -7.68 19.28
N TYR A 387 -5.57 -8.69 19.04
CA TYR A 387 -4.27 -8.87 19.67
C TYR A 387 -3.19 -8.90 18.60
N ASN A 388 -2.06 -8.26 18.84
CA ASN A 388 -0.87 -8.37 18.03
C ASN A 388 0.36 -8.47 18.94
N GLY A 389 1.12 -9.56 18.81
CA GLY A 389 2.38 -9.79 19.48
C GLY A 389 3.52 -9.82 18.47
N SER A 390 4.61 -9.05 18.72
CA SER A 390 5.74 -8.96 17.81
C SER A 390 7.06 -9.06 18.58
N PRO A 391 7.60 -10.30 18.77
CA PRO A 391 8.98 -10.48 19.25
C PRO A 391 9.98 -10.13 18.14
N ASP A 392 11.09 -9.53 18.53
CA ASP A 392 12.21 -9.15 17.66
C ASP A 392 13.53 -9.37 18.42
N ASN A 393 14.29 -10.38 18.00
CA ASN A 393 15.55 -10.77 18.59
C ASN A 393 16.68 -10.50 17.59
N SER A 394 17.73 -9.87 18.04
CA SER A 394 18.89 -9.63 17.20
C SER A 394 20.19 -9.85 17.97
N GLU A 395 21.12 -10.52 17.31
CA GLU A 395 22.46 -10.78 17.82
C GLU A 395 23.47 -10.26 16.80
N ALA A 396 24.45 -9.50 17.26
CA ALA A 396 25.48 -8.94 16.40
C ALA A 396 26.86 -9.05 17.02
N TYR A 397 27.85 -9.39 16.21
CA TYR A 397 29.27 -9.37 16.54
C TYR A 397 29.97 -8.41 15.60
N THR A 398 30.84 -7.55 16.16
CA THR A 398 31.73 -6.66 15.42
C THR A 398 33.14 -6.86 15.94
N GLU A 399 34.01 -7.33 15.06
CA GLU A 399 35.44 -7.52 15.34
C GLU A 399 36.23 -6.41 14.65
N TYR A 400 37.20 -5.82 15.30
CA TYR A 400 38.04 -4.75 14.76
C TYR A 400 39.45 -5.30 14.48
N GLU A 401 39.92 -5.05 13.25
CA GLU A 401 41.20 -5.57 12.76
C GLU A 401 42.01 -4.42 12.16
N GLU A 402 43.34 -4.63 12.09
CA GLU A 402 44.28 -3.74 11.41
C GLU A 402 44.18 -2.25 11.85
N VAL A 403 43.93 -2.03 13.13
CA VAL A 403 43.85 -0.68 13.74
C VAL A 403 45.20 0.02 13.63
N LYS A 404 45.23 1.24 13.05
CA LYS A 404 46.43 2.06 12.88
C LYS A 404 46.14 3.49 13.34
N ASP A 405 47.04 4.02 14.16
CA ASP A 405 47.11 5.44 14.57
C ASP A 405 45.80 6.00 15.15
N TYR A 406 44.95 5.13 15.76
CA TYR A 406 43.67 5.57 16.28
C TYR A 406 43.88 6.50 17.49
N PRO A 407 43.36 7.75 17.42
CA PRO A 407 43.75 8.82 18.35
C PRO A 407 42.97 8.79 19.67
N TYR A 408 41.90 8.02 19.76
CA TYR A 408 41.03 7.95 20.90
C TYR A 408 41.31 6.67 21.74
N SER A 409 40.59 6.47 22.81
CA SER A 409 40.69 5.25 23.59
C SER A 409 40.45 4.00 22.74
N MET A 410 41.36 3.04 22.84
CA MET A 410 41.20 1.73 22.19
C MET A 410 39.94 0.97 22.67
N ASP A 411 39.35 1.41 23.76
CA ASP A 411 38.08 0.85 24.26
C ASP A 411 36.92 0.99 23.27
N TYR A 412 36.96 2.02 22.39
CA TYR A 412 35.98 2.18 21.31
C TYR A 412 36.15 1.20 20.15
N LEU A 413 37.31 0.61 19.99
CA LEU A 413 37.64 -0.37 18.95
C LEU A 413 37.89 -1.79 19.52
N ARG A 414 37.36 -2.08 20.70
CA ARG A 414 37.30 -3.44 21.21
C ARG A 414 36.22 -4.23 20.45
N ASP A 415 36.46 -5.52 20.30
CA ASP A 415 35.44 -6.40 19.73
C ASP A 415 34.16 -6.35 20.56
N GLN A 416 33.02 -6.28 19.87
CA GLN A 416 31.72 -6.06 20.48
C GLN A 416 30.78 -7.23 20.18
N HIS A 417 29.98 -7.57 21.16
CA HIS A 417 28.85 -8.45 21.04
C HIS A 417 27.59 -7.73 21.54
N TYR A 418 26.55 -7.75 20.74
CA TYR A 418 25.24 -7.18 21.05
C TYR A 418 24.17 -8.25 21.00
N ASP A 419 23.34 -8.31 22.03
CA ASP A 419 22.20 -9.22 22.14
C ASP A 419 20.97 -8.41 22.55
N ASN A 420 19.93 -8.41 21.73
CA ASN A 420 18.68 -7.70 21.96
C ASN A 420 17.50 -8.64 21.90
N ASP A 421 16.69 -8.60 22.95
CA ASP A 421 15.39 -9.26 23.05
C ASP A 421 14.32 -8.16 23.20
N ALA A 422 13.52 -7.97 22.17
CA ALA A 422 12.48 -6.96 22.13
C ALA A 422 11.11 -7.60 21.84
N ARG A 423 10.06 -6.99 22.40
CA ARG A 423 8.70 -7.46 22.21
C ARG A 423 7.70 -6.29 22.26
N THR A 424 6.75 -6.33 21.37
CA THR A 424 5.56 -5.47 21.40
C THR A 424 4.31 -6.34 21.56
N ASP A 425 3.46 -6.02 22.53
CA ASP A 425 2.13 -6.60 22.70
C ASP A 425 1.10 -5.48 22.62
N GLU A 426 0.09 -5.67 21.74
CA GLU A 426 -0.99 -4.70 21.57
C GLU A 426 -2.35 -5.37 21.64
N HIS A 427 -3.24 -4.82 22.48
CA HIS A 427 -4.65 -5.19 22.57
C HIS A 427 -5.50 -4.01 22.12
N THR A 428 -6.42 -4.24 21.21
CA THR A 428 -7.36 -3.23 20.72
C THR A 428 -8.79 -3.69 20.91
N PHE A 429 -9.59 -2.86 21.56
CA PHE A 429 -11.04 -3.03 21.70
C PHE A 429 -11.73 -1.90 20.93
N GLN A 430 -12.72 -2.23 20.11
CA GLN A 430 -13.42 -1.24 19.28
C GLN A 430 -14.90 -1.58 19.21
N LEU A 431 -15.75 -0.56 19.27
CA LEU A 431 -17.19 -0.64 19.09
C LEU A 431 -17.61 0.38 18.04
N ASP A 432 -18.15 -0.10 16.93
CA ASP A 432 -18.59 0.70 15.80
C ASP A 432 -20.10 0.59 15.60
N TYR A 433 -20.76 1.71 15.39
CA TYR A 433 -22.16 1.77 15.03
C TYR A 433 -22.35 2.53 13.72
N THR A 434 -23.01 1.90 12.76
CA THR A 434 -23.38 2.48 11.47
C THR A 434 -24.90 2.57 11.37
N ASN A 435 -25.42 3.77 11.09
CA ASN A 435 -26.84 4.01 10.93
C ASN A 435 -27.14 4.82 9.64
N PRO A 436 -27.64 4.18 8.59
CA PRO A 436 -28.22 4.89 7.46
C PRO A 436 -29.57 5.50 7.87
N ILE A 437 -29.60 6.75 8.35
CA ILE A 437 -30.82 7.44 8.80
C ILE A 437 -31.87 7.40 7.69
N THR A 438 -31.46 7.71 6.47
CA THR A 438 -32.24 7.58 5.24
C THR A 438 -31.37 7.02 4.13
N LYS A 439 -31.89 6.85 2.90
CA LYS A 439 -31.07 6.52 1.71
C LYS A 439 -29.99 7.58 1.41
N GLN A 440 -30.17 8.79 1.92
CA GLN A 440 -29.32 9.96 1.64
C GLN A 440 -28.39 10.29 2.81
N HIS A 441 -28.75 9.95 4.03
CA HIS A 441 -28.07 10.35 5.27
C HIS A 441 -27.60 9.13 6.05
N GLN A 442 -26.34 9.07 6.38
CA GLN A 442 -25.75 8.02 7.22
C GLN A 442 -24.88 8.66 8.32
N ILE A 443 -24.93 8.08 9.50
CA ILE A 443 -24.02 8.39 10.61
C ILE A 443 -23.24 7.13 10.94
N ASP A 444 -21.93 7.27 11.09
CA ASP A 444 -21.04 6.26 11.65
C ASP A 444 -20.44 6.85 12.94
N ALA A 445 -20.41 6.10 14.02
CA ALA A 445 -19.80 6.52 15.28
C ALA A 445 -19.13 5.33 15.96
N GLY A 446 -18.13 5.59 16.77
CA GLY A 446 -17.48 4.51 17.49
C GLY A 446 -16.53 5.02 18.58
N VAL A 447 -16.11 4.03 19.38
CA VAL A 447 -15.09 4.21 20.41
C VAL A 447 -14.05 3.11 20.26
N LYS A 448 -12.81 3.44 20.63
CA LYS A 448 -11.67 2.53 20.50
C LYS A 448 -10.74 2.72 21.70
N TYR A 449 -10.24 1.60 22.21
CA TYR A 449 -9.24 1.58 23.25
C TYR A 449 -8.09 0.67 22.83
N ILE A 450 -6.87 1.18 22.89
CA ILE A 450 -5.64 0.46 22.55
C ILE A 450 -4.74 0.43 23.79
N LEU A 451 -4.33 -0.77 24.17
CA LEU A 451 -3.31 -1.06 25.16
C LEU A 451 -2.08 -1.55 24.39
N ARG A 452 -0.98 -0.82 24.46
CA ARG A 452 0.28 -1.21 23.81
C ARG A 452 1.40 -1.27 24.84
N ARG A 453 2.16 -2.36 24.83
CA ARG A 453 3.33 -2.58 25.67
C ARG A 453 4.52 -2.91 24.79
N ASN A 454 5.57 -2.13 24.92
CA ASN A 454 6.85 -2.38 24.29
C ASN A 454 7.88 -2.66 25.36
N GLN A 455 8.68 -3.71 25.15
CA GLN A 455 9.77 -4.09 26.03
C GLN A 455 11.02 -4.28 25.17
N SER A 456 12.18 -3.89 25.69
CA SER A 456 13.47 -4.18 25.08
C SER A 456 14.50 -4.43 26.15
N ASP A 457 15.27 -5.50 25.98
CA ASP A 457 16.41 -5.88 26.82
C ASP A 457 17.64 -6.00 25.90
N SER A 458 18.39 -4.91 25.80
CA SER A 458 19.57 -4.79 24.95
C SER A 458 20.82 -4.93 25.81
N LYS A 459 21.62 -5.95 25.56
CA LYS A 459 22.86 -6.24 26.27
C LYS A 459 24.05 -6.05 25.36
N TYR A 460 25.01 -5.25 25.81
CA TYR A 460 26.27 -5.03 25.13
C TYR A 460 27.40 -5.64 25.89
N PHE A 461 28.35 -6.20 25.17
CA PHE A 461 29.58 -6.78 25.70
C PHE A 461 30.75 -6.27 24.87
N LYS A 462 31.86 -5.98 25.55
CA LYS A 462 33.13 -5.67 24.90
C LYS A 462 34.18 -6.70 25.33
N ALA A 463 35.06 -7.08 24.41
CA ALA A 463 36.15 -7.97 24.70
C ALA A 463 37.22 -7.25 25.57
N ASP A 464 37.71 -7.94 26.58
CA ASP A 464 38.86 -7.47 27.36
C ASP A 464 40.21 -7.83 26.67
N ASP A 465 41.32 -7.53 27.30
CA ASP A 465 42.66 -7.78 26.75
C ASP A 465 42.98 -9.28 26.54
N ASN A 466 42.15 -10.17 27.06
CA ASN A 466 42.22 -11.62 26.84
C ASN A 466 41.21 -12.14 25.84
N ASN A 467 40.54 -11.25 25.11
CA ASN A 467 39.42 -11.55 24.19
C ASN A 467 38.21 -12.23 24.86
N ILE A 468 37.99 -11.93 26.15
CA ILE A 468 36.82 -12.39 26.90
C ILE A 468 35.79 -11.26 26.91
N TYR A 469 34.57 -11.53 26.40
CA TYR A 469 33.49 -10.56 26.38
C TYR A 469 32.99 -10.24 27.80
N GLN A 470 33.12 -9.00 28.19
CA GLN A 470 32.64 -8.45 29.46
C GLN A 470 31.42 -7.57 29.23
N PRO A 471 30.42 -7.57 30.13
CA PRO A 471 29.27 -6.68 30.01
C PRO A 471 29.67 -5.20 29.97
N ASP A 472 29.17 -4.48 28.97
CA ASP A 472 29.27 -3.02 28.92
C ASP A 472 27.97 -2.41 29.49
N ASN A 473 28.02 -1.97 30.72
CA ASN A 473 26.86 -1.44 31.45
C ASN A 473 26.43 -0.06 30.93
N ASP A 474 27.32 0.68 30.27
CA ASP A 474 27.03 2.01 29.73
C ASP A 474 26.20 1.91 28.45
N LEU A 475 26.36 0.83 27.69
CA LEU A 475 25.60 0.53 26.46
C LEU A 475 24.41 -0.42 26.69
N THR A 476 24.38 -1.12 27.84
CA THR A 476 23.28 -2.03 28.17
C THR A 476 22.04 -1.25 28.59
N SER A 477 20.92 -1.53 27.96
CA SER A 477 19.64 -0.85 28.20
C SER A 477 18.49 -1.83 28.32
N LYS A 478 17.67 -1.64 29.34
CA LYS A 478 16.41 -2.36 29.49
C LYS A 478 15.30 -1.37 29.78
N PHE A 479 14.29 -1.31 28.91
CA PHE A 479 13.15 -0.43 29.12
C PHE A 479 11.83 -1.13 28.87
N ASN A 480 10.78 -0.58 29.51
CA ASN A 480 9.37 -0.87 29.26
C ASN A 480 8.67 0.42 28.85
N GLN A 481 7.79 0.33 27.87
CA GLN A 481 6.90 1.42 27.49
C GLN A 481 5.46 0.91 27.52
N ASP A 482 4.64 1.51 28.34
CA ASP A 482 3.19 1.32 28.39
C ASP A 482 2.52 2.50 27.68
N GLN A 483 1.61 2.22 26.75
CA GLN A 483 0.88 3.24 26.00
C GLN A 483 -0.58 2.87 25.90
N ASP A 484 -1.43 3.75 26.42
CA ASP A 484 -2.89 3.66 26.38
C ASP A 484 -3.46 4.74 25.46
N ILE A 485 -4.33 4.37 24.52
CA ILE A 485 -4.96 5.30 23.60
C ILE A 485 -6.47 5.11 23.66
N LEU A 486 -7.17 6.14 24.10
CA LEU A 486 -8.64 6.20 24.07
C LEU A 486 -9.08 7.11 22.92
N ALA A 487 -9.95 6.61 22.05
CA ALA A 487 -10.46 7.38 20.93
C ALA A 487 -11.98 7.30 20.83
N ALA A 488 -12.59 8.43 20.44
CA ALA A 488 -14.00 8.52 20.07
C ALA A 488 -14.14 9.26 18.74
N TYR A 489 -15.05 8.82 17.87
CA TYR A 489 -15.23 9.42 16.56
C TYR A 489 -16.66 9.36 16.06
N ALA A 490 -16.99 10.30 15.17
CA ALA A 490 -18.24 10.31 14.44
C ALA A 490 -18.03 10.86 13.02
N ASP A 491 -18.70 10.22 12.07
CA ASP A 491 -18.75 10.61 10.65
C ASP A 491 -20.20 10.82 10.23
N TYR A 492 -20.45 11.85 9.45
CA TYR A 492 -21.73 12.07 8.78
C TYR A 492 -21.52 11.98 7.27
N GLN A 493 -22.35 11.20 6.60
CA GLN A 493 -22.33 11.02 5.15
C GLN A 493 -23.67 11.46 4.53
N LEU A 494 -23.56 12.23 3.44
CA LEU A 494 -24.68 12.77 2.68
C LEU A 494 -24.59 12.35 1.20
N LYS A 495 -25.69 11.87 0.63
CA LYS A 495 -25.81 11.52 -0.81
C LYS A 495 -27.03 12.23 -1.40
N LEU A 496 -26.80 13.20 -2.29
CA LEU A 496 -27.85 14.00 -2.94
C LEU A 496 -27.70 13.92 -4.48
N GLY A 497 -28.34 12.93 -5.09
CA GLY A 497 -28.27 12.75 -6.53
C GLY A 497 -26.82 12.52 -7.02
N LYS A 498 -26.27 13.53 -7.68
CA LYS A 498 -24.88 13.51 -8.18
C LYS A 498 -23.85 13.95 -7.15
N PHE A 499 -24.28 14.44 -6.01
CA PHE A 499 -23.41 14.95 -4.94
C PHE A 499 -23.27 13.91 -3.82
N GLY A 500 -22.07 13.71 -3.36
CA GLY A 500 -21.74 12.97 -2.14
C GLY A 500 -20.88 13.84 -1.23
N GLY A 501 -21.17 13.84 0.05
CA GLY A 501 -20.38 14.53 1.07
C GLY A 501 -20.16 13.65 2.27
N LYS A 502 -18.99 13.75 2.89
CA LYS A 502 -18.67 13.10 4.15
C LYS A 502 -17.88 14.07 5.01
N ALA A 503 -18.22 14.18 6.28
CA ALA A 503 -17.45 14.94 7.25
C ALA A 503 -17.40 14.17 8.57
N GLY A 504 -16.23 14.16 9.19
CA GLY A 504 -16.00 13.43 10.42
C GLY A 504 -14.99 14.09 11.32
N VAL A 505 -15.04 13.71 12.57
CA VAL A 505 -14.10 14.14 13.61
C VAL A 505 -13.77 12.97 14.51
N ARG A 506 -12.51 12.91 14.93
CA ARG A 506 -11.99 11.95 15.88
C ARG A 506 -11.20 12.68 16.95
N PHE A 507 -11.45 12.34 18.18
CA PHE A 507 -10.66 12.75 19.33
C PHE A 507 -9.87 11.55 19.84
N GLU A 508 -8.58 11.75 20.15
CA GLU A 508 -7.73 10.74 20.77
C GLU A 508 -7.02 11.32 21.97
N HIS A 509 -7.05 10.58 23.06
CA HIS A 509 -6.26 10.82 24.27
C HIS A 509 -5.24 9.69 24.42
N THR A 510 -3.97 10.02 24.46
CA THR A 510 -2.86 9.06 24.59
C THR A 510 -2.12 9.31 25.87
N ILE A 511 -1.91 8.28 26.65
CA ILE A 511 -1.07 8.27 27.85
C ILE A 511 0.09 7.33 27.55
N MET A 512 1.32 7.76 27.82
CA MET A 512 2.51 6.96 27.63
C MET A 512 3.42 7.09 28.85
N ASP A 513 3.92 5.96 29.32
CA ASP A 513 4.88 5.84 30.40
C ASP A 513 6.07 5.02 29.92
N VAL A 514 7.29 5.50 30.20
CA VAL A 514 8.55 4.84 29.80
C VAL A 514 9.47 4.71 31.00
N GLU A 515 9.79 3.48 31.35
CA GLU A 515 10.66 3.14 32.47
C GLU A 515 11.96 2.47 31.98
N TYR A 516 13.11 3.04 32.38
CA TYR A 516 14.44 2.46 32.17
C TYR A 516 14.92 1.78 33.48
N LYS A 517 15.07 0.47 33.41
CA LYS A 517 15.44 -0.33 34.60
C LYS A 517 16.83 0.04 35.17
N TYR A 518 17.79 0.31 34.30
CA TYR A 518 19.18 0.59 34.71
C TYR A 518 19.53 2.09 34.75
N MET A 519 18.64 2.93 34.23
CA MET A 519 18.80 4.39 34.13
C MET A 519 17.50 5.10 34.54
N PRO A 520 17.06 5.03 35.83
CA PRO A 520 15.78 5.57 36.26
C PRO A 520 15.64 7.10 36.09
N ASP A 521 16.77 7.79 36.03
CA ASP A 521 16.84 9.24 35.73
C ASP A 521 16.42 9.59 34.31
N ARG A 522 16.24 8.59 33.44
CA ARG A 522 15.74 8.73 32.08
C ARG A 522 14.27 8.31 31.90
N ASN A 523 13.60 7.96 33.00
CA ASN A 523 12.16 7.70 32.97
C ASN A 523 11.42 8.96 32.55
N PHE A 524 10.39 8.82 31.74
CA PHE A 524 9.53 9.92 31.33
C PHE A 524 8.11 9.45 31.05
N ASP A 525 7.16 10.36 31.16
CA ASP A 525 5.77 10.20 30.76
C ASP A 525 5.39 11.28 29.74
N SER A 526 4.41 10.96 28.89
CA SER A 526 3.89 11.89 27.90
C SER A 526 2.40 11.68 27.70
N ASN A 527 1.66 12.78 27.55
CA ASN A 527 0.24 12.76 27.27
C ASN A 527 -0.03 13.61 26.02
N PHE A 528 -0.88 13.09 25.11
CA PHE A 528 -1.24 13.78 23.88
C PHE A 528 -2.75 13.83 23.72
N ASP A 529 -3.28 15.00 23.41
CA ASP A 529 -4.67 15.23 23.03
C ASP A 529 -4.74 15.68 21.59
N ASP A 530 -5.40 14.89 20.75
CA ASP A 530 -5.45 15.14 19.32
C ASP A 530 -6.88 15.16 18.80
N LEU A 531 -7.26 16.25 18.13
CA LEU A 531 -8.51 16.38 17.40
C LEU A 531 -8.23 16.29 15.89
N VAL A 532 -8.83 15.33 15.22
CA VAL A 532 -8.53 14.95 13.85
C VAL A 532 -9.77 15.07 12.97
N PRO A 533 -9.95 16.21 12.30
CA PRO A 533 -11.03 16.40 11.35
C PRO A 533 -10.74 15.79 9.97
N SER A 534 -11.80 15.40 9.27
CA SER A 534 -11.76 14.99 7.86
C SER A 534 -13.02 15.43 7.14
N ALA A 535 -12.92 15.75 5.85
CA ALA A 535 -14.04 16.06 5.00
C ALA A 535 -13.78 15.62 3.56
N SER A 536 -14.79 15.11 2.88
CA SER A 536 -14.72 14.84 1.44
C SER A 536 -16.01 15.22 0.73
N PHE A 537 -15.86 15.62 -0.51
CA PHE A 537 -16.93 15.99 -1.41
C PHE A 537 -16.71 15.31 -2.75
N THR A 538 -17.75 14.69 -3.28
CA THR A 538 -17.72 14.00 -4.57
C THR A 538 -18.84 14.51 -5.45
N TYR A 539 -18.52 14.82 -6.70
CA TYR A 539 -19.48 15.18 -7.72
C TYR A 539 -19.40 14.22 -8.91
N GLN A 540 -20.51 13.59 -9.22
CA GLN A 540 -20.62 12.67 -10.36
C GLN A 540 -20.95 13.45 -11.63
N LEU A 541 -19.94 13.72 -12.48
CA LEU A 541 -20.10 14.39 -13.75
C LEU A 541 -20.95 13.57 -14.73
N ALA A 542 -20.69 12.26 -14.77
CA ALA A 542 -21.39 11.26 -15.56
C ALA A 542 -21.38 9.92 -14.80
N PRO A 543 -22.13 8.91 -15.18
CA PRO A 543 -22.15 7.61 -14.51
C PRO A 543 -20.78 6.97 -14.28
N THR A 544 -19.81 7.32 -15.13
CA THR A 544 -18.44 6.78 -15.10
C THR A 544 -17.37 7.84 -14.86
N LYS A 545 -17.77 9.07 -14.52
CA LYS A 545 -16.82 10.18 -14.31
C LYS A 545 -17.15 10.91 -13.02
N THR A 546 -16.16 11.03 -12.15
CA THR A 546 -16.29 11.69 -10.85
C THR A 546 -15.18 12.70 -10.62
N ILE A 547 -15.51 13.78 -9.90
CA ILE A 547 -14.54 14.67 -9.28
C ILE A 547 -14.74 14.51 -7.77
N ARG A 548 -13.64 14.36 -7.05
CA ARG A 548 -13.58 14.32 -5.59
C ARG A 548 -12.65 15.42 -5.09
N ALA A 549 -13.07 16.14 -4.09
CA ALA A 549 -12.22 17.00 -3.27
C ALA A 549 -12.22 16.47 -1.85
N ASN A 550 -11.07 16.46 -1.20
CA ASN A 550 -10.96 15.98 0.18
C ASN A 550 -9.98 16.84 0.98
N TYR A 551 -10.26 16.93 2.25
CA TYR A 551 -9.36 17.42 3.30
C TYR A 551 -9.25 16.36 4.38
N ASN A 552 -8.05 16.06 4.82
CA ASN A 552 -7.83 15.26 6.00
C ASN A 552 -6.64 15.80 6.81
N MET A 553 -6.75 15.67 8.09
CA MET A 553 -5.64 15.82 9.02
C MET A 553 -5.24 14.43 9.50
N ARG A 554 -3.95 14.23 9.71
CA ARG A 554 -3.37 13.00 10.29
C ARG A 554 -2.37 13.39 11.34
N ILE A 555 -2.24 12.54 12.34
CA ILE A 555 -1.22 12.63 13.37
C ILE A 555 -0.21 11.50 13.22
N SER A 556 1.03 11.79 13.55
CA SER A 556 2.09 10.80 13.67
C SER A 556 2.74 10.98 15.03
N ARG A 557 2.51 10.02 15.94
CA ARG A 557 3.11 10.04 17.26
C ARG A 557 4.57 9.65 17.17
N PRO A 558 5.45 10.28 17.96
CA PRO A 558 6.83 9.84 18.01
C PRO A 558 6.91 8.40 18.51
N SER A 559 7.64 7.57 17.77
CA SER A 559 7.94 6.19 18.20
C SER A 559 8.94 6.20 19.34
N ILE A 560 9.03 5.09 20.08
CA ILE A 560 10.02 4.94 21.13
C ILE A 560 11.47 5.20 20.65
N TRP A 561 11.78 4.85 19.39
CA TRP A 561 13.06 5.13 18.77
C TRP A 561 13.39 6.61 18.65
N TYR A 562 12.37 7.46 18.46
CA TYR A 562 12.54 8.91 18.40
C TYR A 562 12.63 9.53 19.79
N LEU A 563 11.99 8.90 20.78
CA LEU A 563 11.92 9.40 22.16
C LEU A 563 13.08 8.90 23.03
N ASN A 564 13.67 7.75 22.71
CA ASN A 564 14.69 7.10 23.52
C ASN A 564 15.95 7.98 23.69
N PRO A 565 16.21 8.57 24.87
CA PRO A 565 17.36 9.43 25.09
C PRO A 565 18.69 8.67 25.24
N PHE A 566 18.65 7.35 25.14
CA PHE A 566 19.87 6.52 25.19
C PHE A 566 20.82 6.89 24.06
N ARG A 567 22.09 7.18 24.40
CA ARG A 567 23.14 7.50 23.44
C ARG A 567 23.85 6.24 23.01
N ASP A 568 23.60 5.80 21.79
CA ASP A 568 24.32 4.69 21.19
C ASP A 568 25.68 5.16 20.69
N THR A 569 26.72 4.80 21.43
CA THR A 569 28.14 5.11 21.17
C THR A 569 28.89 3.89 20.62
N SER A 570 28.18 2.85 20.17
CA SER A 570 28.80 1.65 19.61
C SER A 570 29.59 1.92 18.31
N ASN A 571 29.23 2.97 17.57
CA ASN A 571 30.00 3.44 16.44
C ASN A 571 30.89 4.62 16.84
N PRO A 572 32.23 4.48 16.76
CA PRO A 572 33.16 5.52 17.21
C PRO A 572 33.10 6.82 16.38
N THR A 573 32.50 6.80 15.21
CA THR A 573 32.42 7.98 14.30
C THR A 573 31.03 8.61 14.24
N SER A 574 30.01 7.99 14.91
CA SER A 574 28.63 8.44 14.83
C SER A 574 27.81 8.01 16.04
N ILE A 575 27.20 8.96 16.72
CA ILE A 575 26.31 8.73 17.88
C ILE A 575 24.88 9.00 17.46
N SER A 576 23.96 8.17 17.91
CA SER A 576 22.52 8.36 17.69
C SER A 576 21.78 8.35 19.03
N TYR A 577 20.79 9.24 19.19
CA TYR A 577 19.92 9.31 20.37
C TYR A 577 18.59 9.96 20.01
N GLY A 578 17.56 9.63 20.76
CA GLY A 578 16.24 10.22 20.63
C GLY A 578 16.05 11.47 21.48
N ASN A 579 14.85 12.04 21.38
CA ASN A 579 14.43 13.21 22.11
C ASN A 579 13.08 12.94 22.81
N PRO A 580 13.00 12.84 24.13
CA PRO A 580 11.76 12.59 24.85
C PRO A 580 10.74 13.73 24.79
N ASP A 581 11.17 14.96 24.42
CA ASP A 581 10.32 16.15 24.38
C ASP A 581 9.56 16.31 23.04
N LEU A 582 9.50 15.25 22.22
CA LEU A 582 8.79 15.31 20.93
C LEU A 582 7.27 15.27 21.09
N ASP A 583 6.59 16.15 20.37
CA ASP A 583 5.13 16.16 20.20
C ASP A 583 4.67 15.35 18.98
N SER A 584 3.37 15.04 18.93
CA SER A 584 2.75 14.45 17.76
C SER A 584 2.86 15.37 16.53
N GLU A 585 3.35 14.84 15.43
CA GLU A 585 3.35 15.54 14.14
C GLU A 585 1.92 15.63 13.59
N LYS A 586 1.54 16.80 13.08
CA LYS A 586 0.23 17.06 12.47
C LYS A 586 0.39 17.36 10.99
N SER A 587 -0.11 16.45 10.15
CA SER A 587 -0.07 16.58 8.70
C SER A 587 -1.45 16.92 8.15
N HIS A 588 -1.53 17.95 7.35
CA HIS A 588 -2.73 18.39 6.65
C HIS A 588 -2.63 18.08 5.17
N SER A 589 -3.70 17.61 4.56
CA SER A 589 -3.75 17.24 3.16
C SER A 589 -5.05 17.73 2.52
N VAL A 590 -4.92 18.45 1.41
CA VAL A 590 -6.04 18.87 0.54
C VAL A 590 -5.82 18.24 -0.81
N GLY A 591 -6.80 17.48 -1.29
CA GLY A 591 -6.70 16.76 -2.54
C GLY A 591 -7.87 17.01 -3.48
N MET A 592 -7.60 16.88 -4.78
CA MET A 592 -8.62 16.85 -5.83
C MET A 592 -8.31 15.71 -6.79
N THR A 593 -9.28 14.83 -7.05
CA THR A 593 -9.12 13.68 -7.93
C THR A 593 -10.21 13.68 -9.00
N TYR A 594 -9.81 13.56 -10.24
CA TYR A 594 -10.68 13.26 -11.36
C TYR A 594 -10.54 11.80 -11.75
N SER A 595 -11.66 11.07 -11.78
CA SER A 595 -11.72 9.65 -12.16
C SER A 595 -12.63 9.48 -13.38
N SER A 596 -12.16 8.71 -14.36
CA SER A 596 -12.93 8.35 -15.55
C SER A 596 -12.75 6.87 -15.86
N PHE A 597 -13.85 6.13 -15.94
CA PHE A 597 -13.85 4.68 -16.18
C PHE A 597 -14.68 4.32 -17.40
N SER A 598 -14.13 3.46 -18.24
CA SER A 598 -14.82 2.87 -19.38
C SER A 598 -14.30 1.45 -19.62
N GLN A 599 -14.94 0.69 -20.49
CA GLN A 599 -14.48 -0.68 -20.81
C GLN A 599 -13.05 -0.71 -21.37
N LYS A 600 -12.65 0.33 -22.12
CA LYS A 600 -11.36 0.37 -22.81
C LYS A 600 -10.32 1.26 -22.11
N PHE A 601 -10.76 2.27 -21.38
CA PHE A 601 -9.87 3.28 -20.84
C PHE A 601 -10.30 3.72 -19.44
N ASN A 602 -9.42 3.55 -18.48
CA ASN A 602 -9.61 3.95 -17.09
C ASN A 602 -8.48 4.89 -16.68
N MET A 603 -8.82 5.96 -15.99
CA MET A 603 -7.88 6.98 -15.58
C MET A 603 -8.28 7.59 -14.23
N ASN A 604 -7.29 7.79 -13.38
CA ASN A 604 -7.33 8.65 -12.19
C ASN A 604 -6.24 9.70 -12.31
N LEU A 605 -6.62 10.96 -12.20
CA LEU A 605 -5.71 12.10 -12.11
C LEU A 605 -5.94 12.79 -10.78
N SER A 606 -4.90 12.87 -9.94
CA SER A 606 -5.00 13.44 -8.59
C SER A 606 -3.99 14.56 -8.40
N LEU A 607 -4.45 15.69 -7.92
CA LEU A 607 -3.63 16.78 -7.41
C LEU A 607 -3.78 16.81 -5.88
N ASN A 608 -2.68 16.77 -5.16
CA ASN A 608 -2.67 16.81 -3.69
C ASN A 608 -1.68 17.86 -3.21
N TYR A 609 -2.10 18.68 -2.27
CA TYR A 609 -1.25 19.57 -1.51
C TYR A 609 -1.25 19.13 -0.04
N SER A 610 -0.07 18.90 0.52
CA SER A 610 0.08 18.54 1.93
C SER A 610 1.09 19.43 2.62
N PHE A 611 0.86 19.73 3.89
CA PHE A 611 1.77 20.50 4.71
C PHE A 611 1.84 19.98 6.13
N VAL A 612 3.02 20.13 6.72
CA VAL A 612 3.35 19.82 8.11
C VAL A 612 4.09 21.00 8.67
N ASN A 613 3.71 21.47 9.85
CA ASN A 613 4.34 22.64 10.50
C ASN A 613 5.21 22.28 11.70
N ASN A 614 5.06 21.04 12.21
CA ASN A 614 5.82 20.54 13.37
C ASN A 614 6.37 19.13 13.08
N GLY A 615 6.88 18.90 11.89
CA GLY A 615 7.39 17.60 11.47
C GLY A 615 8.53 17.13 12.37
N ILE A 616 8.48 15.83 12.73
CA ILE A 616 9.57 15.17 13.43
C ILE A 616 10.66 14.89 12.39
N GLU A 617 11.74 15.64 12.45
CA GLU A 617 12.85 15.49 11.54
C GLU A 617 14.08 14.94 12.27
N ARG A 618 14.73 13.97 11.65
CA ARG A 618 16.08 13.57 12.04
C ARG A 618 17.07 14.60 11.48
N TYR A 619 17.92 15.12 12.32
CA TYR A 619 19.00 16.00 11.90
C TYR A 619 20.34 15.55 12.43
N SER A 620 21.39 15.90 11.71
CA SER A 620 22.75 15.46 12.00
C SER A 620 23.68 16.68 12.01
N PHE A 621 24.63 16.69 12.94
CA PHE A 621 25.67 17.71 13.07
C PHE A 621 26.97 17.09 13.59
N MET A 622 28.08 17.80 13.39
CA MET A 622 29.39 17.40 13.92
C MET A 622 29.67 18.08 15.23
N GLU A 623 30.17 17.31 16.20
CA GLU A 623 30.68 17.79 17.46
C GLU A 623 31.91 16.97 17.85
N ASN A 624 33.05 17.63 18.08
CA ASN A 624 34.32 16.99 18.45
C ASN A 624 34.76 15.85 17.52
N GLY A 625 34.53 15.98 16.19
CA GLY A 625 34.90 14.97 15.20
C GLY A 625 33.94 13.76 15.12
N VAL A 626 32.87 13.77 15.92
CA VAL A 626 31.85 12.72 15.94
C VAL A 626 30.53 13.26 15.38
N GLN A 627 29.91 12.52 14.49
CA GLN A 627 28.58 12.85 13.97
C GLN A 627 27.52 12.53 15.01
N ASN A 628 26.76 13.53 15.43
CA ASN A 628 25.58 13.36 16.30
C ASN A 628 24.32 13.30 15.44
N ASN A 629 23.41 12.39 15.77
CA ASN A 629 22.13 12.23 15.07
C ASN A 629 21.01 12.22 16.12
N THR A 630 20.04 13.10 15.98
CA THR A 630 18.91 13.21 16.90
C THR A 630 17.64 13.64 16.18
N TYR A 631 16.56 13.91 16.91
CA TYR A 631 15.24 14.24 16.38
C TYR A 631 14.68 15.50 17.04
N GLY A 632 13.87 16.25 16.27
CA GLY A 632 13.17 17.43 16.77
C GLY A 632 11.90 17.69 15.98
N ASN A 633 10.89 18.32 16.62
CA ASN A 633 9.71 18.86 15.92
C ASN A 633 10.05 20.16 15.19
N ILE A 634 11.01 20.12 14.32
CA ILE A 634 11.65 21.28 13.65
C ILE A 634 11.28 21.41 12.16
N GLY A 635 10.58 20.41 11.63
CA GLY A 635 10.30 20.32 10.19
C GLY A 635 9.07 21.10 9.78
N HIS A 636 9.22 21.95 8.76
CA HIS A 636 8.15 22.55 7.97
C HIS A 636 8.21 21.95 6.57
N THR A 637 7.18 21.23 6.17
CA THR A 637 7.17 20.58 4.86
C THR A 637 5.94 21.01 4.07
N ASN A 638 6.16 21.51 2.85
CA ASN A 638 5.11 21.75 1.87
C ASN A 638 5.33 20.84 0.67
N ARG A 639 4.32 20.12 0.24
CA ARG A 639 4.42 19.23 -0.91
C ARG A 639 3.19 19.35 -1.81
N THR A 640 3.43 19.64 -3.07
CA THR A 640 2.41 19.54 -4.13
C THR A 640 2.72 18.34 -5.00
N ARG A 641 1.75 17.44 -5.17
CA ARG A 641 1.89 16.21 -5.95
C ARG A 641 0.80 16.09 -7.00
N LEU A 642 1.21 15.78 -8.22
CA LEU A 642 0.34 15.34 -9.31
C LEU A 642 0.57 13.85 -9.54
N SER A 643 -0.50 13.06 -9.57
CA SER A 643 -0.44 11.61 -9.80
C SER A 643 -1.39 11.21 -10.92
N LEU A 644 -0.92 10.38 -11.82
CA LEU A 644 -1.70 9.80 -12.92
C LEU A 644 -1.64 8.28 -12.82
N TRP A 645 -2.79 7.66 -12.78
CA TRP A 645 -2.95 6.24 -13.06
C TRP A 645 -3.82 6.07 -14.31
N MET A 646 -3.39 5.21 -15.20
CA MET A 646 -4.09 4.92 -16.46
C MET A 646 -4.00 3.43 -16.78
N ASN A 647 -5.13 2.87 -17.23
CA ASN A 647 -5.19 1.54 -17.79
C ASN A 647 -5.95 1.59 -19.10
N TRP A 648 -5.31 1.16 -20.18
CA TRP A 648 -5.85 1.16 -21.53
C TRP A 648 -5.89 -0.25 -22.10
N ASN A 649 -7.08 -0.68 -22.52
CA ASN A 649 -7.36 -1.96 -23.15
C ASN A 649 -7.81 -1.71 -24.60
N PRO A 650 -6.89 -1.52 -25.58
CA PRO A 650 -7.27 -1.25 -26.97
C PRO A 650 -8.05 -2.41 -27.61
N GLY A 651 -7.86 -3.62 -27.11
CA GLY A 651 -8.59 -4.82 -27.50
C GLY A 651 -8.64 -5.85 -26.36
N SER A 652 -9.26 -6.99 -26.63
CA SER A 652 -9.40 -8.08 -25.63
C SER A 652 -8.09 -8.78 -25.26
N LYS A 653 -7.04 -8.61 -26.06
CA LYS A 653 -5.75 -9.30 -25.91
C LYS A 653 -4.62 -8.40 -25.43
N THR A 654 -4.83 -7.09 -25.42
CA THR A 654 -3.79 -6.10 -25.09
C THR A 654 -4.21 -5.27 -23.90
N ARG A 655 -3.31 -5.07 -22.96
CA ARG A 655 -3.47 -4.18 -21.81
C ARG A 655 -2.21 -3.35 -21.62
N ILE A 656 -2.38 -2.06 -21.39
CA ILE A 656 -1.32 -1.12 -21.10
C ILE A 656 -1.70 -0.38 -19.83
N SER A 657 -0.81 -0.38 -18.84
CA SER A 657 -1.02 0.31 -17.57
C SER A 657 0.14 1.28 -17.33
N ILE A 658 -0.19 2.47 -16.86
CA ILE A 658 0.78 3.50 -16.50
C ILE A 658 0.43 4.03 -15.11
N ASN A 659 1.43 4.15 -14.27
CA ASN A 659 1.36 4.81 -12.97
C ASN A 659 2.52 5.81 -12.90
N ALA A 660 2.22 7.08 -12.80
CA ALA A 660 3.20 8.13 -12.78
C ALA A 660 2.86 9.15 -11.70
N SER A 661 3.84 9.68 -11.02
CA SER A 661 3.64 10.83 -10.16
C SER A 661 4.83 11.77 -10.19
N GLY A 662 4.54 13.07 -10.09
CA GLY A 662 5.52 14.11 -9.89
C GLY A 662 5.12 14.97 -8.69
N SER A 663 6.09 15.36 -7.89
CA SER A 663 5.87 16.27 -6.77
C SER A 663 6.96 17.31 -6.68
N TYR A 664 6.58 18.48 -6.24
CA TYR A 664 7.49 19.49 -5.73
C TYR A 664 7.38 19.50 -4.21
N SER A 665 8.53 19.42 -3.53
CA SER A 665 8.62 19.46 -2.07
C SER A 665 9.53 20.59 -1.63
N ASP A 666 9.14 21.32 -0.60
CA ASP A 666 9.93 22.33 0.09
C ASP A 666 9.99 21.96 1.57
N TYR A 667 11.18 21.67 2.04
CA TYR A 667 11.51 21.33 3.42
C TYR A 667 12.25 22.50 4.05
N LYS A 668 11.84 22.93 5.20
CA LYS A 668 12.45 24.02 5.96
C LYS A 668 12.51 23.66 7.44
N SER A 669 13.60 24.00 8.06
CA SER A 669 13.73 24.10 9.51
C SER A 669 14.29 25.47 9.84
N ASP A 670 13.69 26.15 10.79
CA ASP A 670 14.07 27.48 11.30
C ASP A 670 14.12 27.51 12.82
N ASN A 671 14.45 26.40 13.44
CA ASN A 671 14.74 26.32 14.88
C ASN A 671 16.07 27.03 15.18
N GLU A 672 16.19 27.62 16.38
CA GLU A 672 17.41 28.30 16.86
C GLU A 672 18.64 27.40 16.85
N GLU A 673 18.47 26.09 17.11
CA GLU A 673 19.55 25.12 17.14
C GLU A 673 19.96 24.58 15.77
N PHE A 674 19.02 24.59 14.81
CA PHE A 674 19.23 23.96 13.50
C PHE A 674 18.41 24.64 12.40
N THR A 675 19.09 25.32 11.48
CA THR A 675 18.48 25.93 10.31
C THR A 675 18.90 25.20 9.04
N ALA A 676 17.93 24.71 8.29
CA ALA A 676 18.15 24.08 6.99
C ALA A 676 16.98 24.34 6.05
N ARG A 677 17.24 24.35 4.76
CA ARG A 677 16.22 24.38 3.71
C ARG A 677 16.66 23.56 2.52
N ASN A 678 15.77 22.71 2.04
CA ASN A 678 15.98 21.96 0.82
C ASN A 678 14.67 21.83 0.05
N HIS A 679 14.73 21.90 -1.29
CA HIS A 679 13.55 21.82 -2.12
C HIS A 679 13.87 21.19 -3.48
N GLY A 680 12.85 20.72 -4.16
CA GLY A 680 13.01 20.21 -5.51
C GLY A 680 11.89 19.32 -6.00
N TYR A 681 12.10 18.81 -7.20
CA TYR A 681 11.17 17.94 -7.89
C TYR A 681 11.54 16.48 -7.68
N GLN A 682 10.52 15.67 -7.47
CA GLN A 682 10.63 14.22 -7.38
C GLN A 682 9.58 13.62 -8.30
N GLY A 683 9.91 12.52 -8.96
CA GLY A 683 8.97 11.82 -9.82
C GLY A 683 9.24 10.34 -9.85
N ASN A 684 8.21 9.58 -10.09
CA ASN A 684 8.30 8.16 -10.35
C ASN A 684 7.35 7.78 -11.49
N PHE A 685 7.74 6.73 -12.18
CA PHE A 685 7.00 6.19 -13.32
C PHE A 685 7.07 4.67 -13.27
N PHE A 686 5.96 4.02 -13.54
CA PHE A 686 5.84 2.60 -13.83
C PHE A 686 4.94 2.39 -15.03
N GLY A 687 5.39 1.59 -15.98
CA GLY A 687 4.63 1.15 -17.14
C GLY A 687 4.63 -0.36 -17.27
N ASN A 688 3.49 -0.92 -17.65
CA ASN A 688 3.33 -2.33 -17.97
C ASN A 688 2.52 -2.49 -19.24
N ALA A 689 2.99 -3.33 -20.16
CA ALA A 689 2.28 -3.72 -21.35
C ALA A 689 2.15 -5.24 -21.40
N GLN A 690 0.94 -5.74 -21.54
CA GLN A 690 0.61 -7.15 -21.61
C GLN A 690 -0.07 -7.48 -22.91
N GLN A 691 0.37 -8.57 -23.58
CA GLN A 691 -0.19 -9.08 -24.82
C GLN A 691 -0.48 -10.57 -24.69
N THR A 692 -1.71 -10.97 -25.02
CA THR A 692 -2.05 -12.37 -25.20
C THR A 692 -1.70 -12.78 -26.64
N LEU A 693 -0.74 -13.66 -26.78
CA LEU A 693 -0.25 -14.24 -28.01
C LEU A 693 -1.10 -15.47 -28.41
N PRO A 694 -0.92 -16.05 -29.64
CA PRO A 694 -1.48 -17.35 -29.97
C PRO A 694 -1.16 -18.40 -28.89
N TRP A 695 -2.00 -19.45 -28.80
CA TRP A 695 -1.94 -20.54 -27.81
C TRP A 695 -2.11 -20.08 -26.35
N ASP A 696 -2.80 -18.95 -26.10
CA ASP A 696 -3.02 -18.35 -24.77
C ASP A 696 -1.72 -18.08 -24.00
N ILE A 697 -0.62 -17.84 -24.69
CA ILE A 697 0.62 -17.39 -24.06
C ILE A 697 0.45 -15.90 -23.73
N ARG A 698 0.66 -15.55 -22.45
CA ARG A 698 0.72 -14.17 -22.00
C ARG A 698 2.15 -13.70 -21.96
N PHE A 699 2.42 -12.64 -22.65
CA PHE A 699 3.67 -11.92 -22.63
C PHE A 699 3.47 -10.56 -21.97
N SER A 700 4.27 -10.22 -20.98
CA SER A 700 4.24 -8.92 -20.32
C SER A 700 5.63 -8.32 -20.30
N VAL A 701 5.69 -7.01 -20.56
CA VAL A 701 6.89 -6.19 -20.39
C VAL A 701 6.54 -5.10 -19.39
N TYR A 702 7.42 -4.88 -18.43
CA TYR A 702 7.26 -3.80 -17.46
C TYR A 702 8.56 -3.05 -17.24
N GLY A 703 8.44 -1.80 -16.86
CA GLY A 703 9.57 -0.97 -16.48
C GLY A 703 9.15 0.26 -15.73
N GLY A 704 10.08 0.78 -14.99
CA GLY A 704 9.84 1.97 -14.19
C GLY A 704 11.11 2.55 -13.61
N GLY A 705 10.94 3.65 -12.92
CA GLY A 705 12.03 4.32 -12.23
C GLY A 705 11.55 5.52 -11.45
N GLY A 706 12.45 6.09 -10.68
CA GLY A 706 12.22 7.30 -9.93
C GLY A 706 13.44 8.20 -9.92
N THR A 707 13.17 9.51 -9.82
CA THR A 707 14.20 10.50 -9.55
C THR A 707 14.63 10.41 -8.08
N PRO A 708 15.77 10.97 -7.71
CA PRO A 708 16.19 11.04 -6.32
C PRO A 708 15.10 11.66 -5.43
N TYR A 709 14.88 11.09 -4.25
CA TYR A 709 14.07 11.75 -3.24
C TYR A 709 14.86 12.87 -2.55
N ILE A 710 14.12 13.85 -2.04
CA ILE A 710 14.69 15.01 -1.33
C ILE A 710 14.20 14.95 0.11
N SER A 711 15.10 15.17 1.05
CA SER A 711 14.83 15.33 2.49
C SER A 711 15.40 16.67 2.97
N LEU A 712 15.17 17.04 4.22
CA LEU A 712 15.63 18.33 4.78
C LEU A 712 17.13 18.56 4.58
N GLN A 713 17.97 17.55 4.82
CA GLN A 713 19.44 17.67 4.73
C GLN A 713 20.06 16.91 3.57
N GLY A 714 19.29 16.26 2.70
CA GLY A 714 19.90 15.37 1.74
C GLY A 714 19.08 15.07 0.50
N LYS A 715 19.71 14.23 -0.31
CA LYS A 715 19.18 13.73 -1.56
C LYS A 715 19.47 12.24 -1.65
N GLY A 716 18.45 11.45 -1.96
CA GLY A 716 18.59 10.02 -2.16
C GLY A 716 18.90 9.63 -3.60
N SER A 717 18.77 8.36 -3.89
CA SER A 717 19.07 7.75 -5.19
C SER A 717 17.94 7.89 -6.20
N SER A 718 18.33 7.98 -7.48
CA SER A 718 17.48 7.54 -8.59
C SER A 718 17.56 6.03 -8.74
N TYR A 719 16.51 5.44 -9.31
CA TYR A 719 16.46 4.01 -9.59
C TYR A 719 15.72 3.74 -10.90
N THR A 720 16.08 2.65 -11.55
CA THR A 720 15.37 2.13 -12.72
C THR A 720 15.29 0.61 -12.62
N TYR A 721 14.21 0.05 -13.12
CA TYR A 721 14.02 -1.39 -13.21
C TYR A 721 13.17 -1.72 -14.43
N TYR A 722 13.35 -2.93 -14.95
CA TYR A 722 12.57 -3.46 -16.07
C TYR A 722 12.54 -4.97 -16.00
N GLY A 723 11.58 -5.56 -16.68
CA GLY A 723 11.48 -7.00 -16.79
C GLY A 723 10.43 -7.42 -17.80
N PHE A 724 10.42 -8.73 -18.04
CA PHE A 724 9.41 -9.37 -18.86
C PHE A 724 9.00 -10.71 -18.25
N SER A 725 7.80 -11.11 -18.55
CA SER A 725 7.28 -12.41 -18.15
C SER A 725 6.56 -13.10 -19.31
N LEU A 726 6.66 -14.42 -19.31
CA LEU A 726 5.89 -15.31 -20.15
C LEU A 726 5.11 -16.26 -19.25
N SER A 727 3.82 -16.41 -19.50
CA SER A 727 3.01 -17.37 -18.76
C SER A 727 2.02 -18.07 -19.67
N ARG A 728 1.74 -19.34 -19.39
CA ARG A 728 0.72 -20.13 -20.06
C ARG A 728 -0.02 -21.00 -19.07
N SER A 729 -1.35 -21.04 -19.22
CA SER A 729 -2.20 -21.92 -18.43
C SER A 729 -2.56 -23.16 -19.23
N PHE A 730 -2.53 -24.30 -18.59
CA PHE A 730 -2.76 -25.62 -19.13
C PHE A 730 -3.90 -26.32 -18.38
N LEU A 731 -4.31 -27.47 -18.87
CA LEU A 731 -5.38 -28.32 -18.35
C LEU A 731 -6.78 -27.67 -18.45
N LYS A 732 -7.79 -28.52 -18.23
CA LYS A 732 -9.19 -28.06 -18.20
C LYS A 732 -9.36 -27.06 -17.08
N GLU A 733 -10.11 -25.98 -17.30
CA GLU A 733 -10.32 -24.87 -16.37
C GLU A 733 -9.03 -24.13 -15.97
N LYS A 734 -7.97 -24.25 -16.79
CA LYS A 734 -6.68 -23.56 -16.58
C LYS A 734 -6.04 -23.86 -15.20
N ARG A 735 -6.15 -25.11 -14.75
CA ARG A 735 -5.72 -25.54 -13.40
C ARG A 735 -4.20 -25.54 -13.18
N LEU A 736 -3.39 -25.55 -14.25
CA LEU A 736 -1.93 -25.44 -14.16
C LEU A 736 -1.48 -24.20 -14.89
N THR A 737 -0.73 -23.32 -14.25
CA THR A 737 -0.06 -22.19 -14.88
C THR A 737 1.44 -22.31 -14.71
N VAL A 738 2.18 -22.21 -15.81
CA VAL A 738 3.63 -22.14 -15.80
C VAL A 738 4.02 -20.73 -16.21
N SER A 739 4.92 -20.13 -15.44
CA SER A 739 5.43 -18.79 -15.71
C SER A 739 6.96 -18.74 -15.62
N MET A 740 7.54 -17.88 -16.44
CA MET A 740 8.94 -17.53 -16.45
C MET A 740 9.06 -16.02 -16.37
N ASN A 741 9.85 -15.52 -15.44
CA ASN A 741 10.07 -14.08 -15.22
C ASN A 741 11.57 -13.80 -15.33
N ALA A 742 11.91 -12.66 -15.94
CA ALA A 742 13.27 -12.15 -15.98
C ALA A 742 13.24 -10.64 -15.73
N SER A 743 14.09 -10.17 -14.84
CA SER A 743 14.19 -8.75 -14.50
C SER A 743 15.63 -8.28 -14.49
N ASN A 744 15.85 -7.04 -14.91
CA ASN A 744 17.15 -6.36 -14.90
C ASN A 744 18.30 -7.17 -15.51
N ILE A 745 18.01 -7.97 -16.56
CA ILE A 745 18.97 -8.94 -17.13
C ILE A 745 20.22 -8.31 -17.76
N PHE A 746 20.13 -7.02 -18.13
CA PHE A 746 21.26 -6.26 -18.68
C PHE A 746 22.00 -5.44 -17.61
N SER A 747 21.55 -5.47 -16.35
CA SER A 747 22.17 -4.73 -15.25
C SER A 747 22.78 -5.72 -14.25
N LYS A 748 24.09 -5.71 -14.11
CA LYS A 748 24.79 -6.57 -13.13
C LYS A 748 24.52 -6.11 -11.70
N TYR A 749 24.41 -4.79 -11.50
CA TYR A 749 24.16 -4.15 -10.19
C TYR A 749 23.11 -3.06 -10.34
N ASN A 750 22.30 -2.91 -9.30
CA ASN A 750 21.54 -1.70 -9.05
C ASN A 750 22.41 -0.78 -8.17
N THR A 751 22.55 0.46 -8.55
CA THR A 751 23.38 1.42 -7.81
C THR A 751 22.48 2.42 -7.10
N TYR A 752 22.76 2.67 -5.82
CA TYR A 752 22.02 3.60 -4.96
C TYR A 752 23.00 4.62 -4.40
N ASP A 753 22.78 5.90 -4.69
CA ASP A 753 23.61 7.02 -4.26
C ASP A 753 22.79 7.91 -3.33
N ASN A 754 23.28 8.19 -2.13
CA ASN A 754 22.66 9.10 -1.17
C ASN A 754 23.67 10.18 -0.78
N SER A 755 23.19 11.37 -0.51
CA SER A 755 24.02 12.47 0.01
C SER A 755 23.29 13.26 1.07
N THR A 756 24.05 13.73 2.06
CA THR A 756 23.59 14.64 3.12
C THR A 756 24.52 15.85 3.15
N THR A 757 23.94 17.03 3.21
CA THR A 757 24.68 18.29 3.29
C THR A 757 24.15 19.11 4.45
N THR A 758 25.03 19.51 5.34
CA THR A 758 24.73 20.33 6.51
C THR A 758 25.70 21.51 6.58
N SER A 759 25.54 22.38 7.57
CA SER A 759 26.50 23.44 7.86
C SER A 759 27.85 22.94 8.38
N THR A 760 27.88 21.71 8.93
CA THR A 760 29.06 21.15 9.61
C THR A 760 29.74 20.04 8.82
N PHE A 761 29.05 19.39 7.86
CA PHE A 761 29.63 18.32 7.04
C PHE A 761 28.87 18.07 5.73
N ILE A 762 29.54 17.41 4.82
CA ILE A 762 28.92 16.73 3.66
C ILE A 762 29.23 15.24 3.76
N SER A 763 28.24 14.39 3.55
CA SER A 763 28.44 12.96 3.42
C SER A 763 27.77 12.39 2.18
N TRP A 764 28.32 11.29 1.70
CA TRP A 764 27.76 10.53 0.58
C TRP A 764 27.89 9.03 0.83
N SER A 765 26.97 8.27 0.27
CA SER A 765 27.07 6.81 0.24
C SER A 765 26.64 6.28 -1.13
N LYS A 766 27.31 5.24 -1.57
CA LYS A 766 27.03 4.53 -2.81
C LYS A 766 27.02 3.03 -2.55
N SER A 767 25.93 2.35 -2.88
CA SER A 767 25.79 0.91 -2.76
C SER A 767 25.43 0.25 -4.08
N LYS A 768 25.88 -1.01 -4.28
CA LYS A 768 25.63 -1.78 -5.50
C LYS A 768 25.54 -3.28 -5.24
#